data_b77525f36476f7e6eaddc223e0bfd0bd
#
_entry.id   b77525f36476f7e6eaddc223e0bfd0bd
#
_cell.length_a   1.000
_cell.length_b   1.000
_cell.length_c   1.000
_cell.angle_alpha   90.00
_cell.angle_beta   90.00
_cell.angle_gamma   90.00
#
_symmetry.space_group_name_H-M   'P 1'
#
loop_
_entity.id
_entity.type
_entity.pdbx_description
1 polymer ?
#
loop_
_entity_poly.entity_id
_entity_poly.type
_entity_poly.pdbx_seq_one_letter_code
_entity_poly.pdbx_strand_id
1 'polypeptide(L)'
;MEKSRMNLPKGPDTLCFDKDEFMKEDFDVDHFVSDCRKRVQLEELRDDLELYYKLLKTAMVELINKDYADFVNLSTNLVGMDKALNQLSVPLGQLREEVLSLRSSLSEGIRAVDERMSKQEDIRKKKMCVLRLIQVIRSVEKIEKILNSQNSKETSALEGSSSLLTGQILERIATEFNQLQFHAVQSKGMPLLDKIRPRIAGITAMLQQSLEGLLLEGLRTSNVDIIRHCLRTYATIDKTRDAEALVGQVLVKPYMDEVITEQIVDTNLSGLQLMYHKLLEFVPHHCRLLREVTGGAISSEKGNTVPGYDFLVNSVWPEIVRGLEEKLPSLFNPGNPDTFHQKYTISMDFVRNFERQCGSQASVKRLRAHPAYHSFNNKWNLPVYFQIRFREVAGSLEAALTDVLEDAPAGSPFCLLASHRTWSSLQRCWSNQMFLPPLAHRLWRLTLQILARYAVFLKELSLRPISNESTKDIKKPLVTGSKDPSVAQGNSEDQGSGTSEAKPVVSVSSTQLVYAVADLDRLQEQLPELLETIKPKLEMIGFKNFSSISAALEDSQLSLSACMPALSSRIILDLSESCFSYLKSALEVPRLYRRTNKYYETVSDVLSSVRKMEESLKRLKQARRATPTNPGPSGSGGMSDDDKIRLQLALDVDYLGEQIQKLGLQAKDIRSFPALAELVAAARDQATAEQP
;
A
#
# COMPACT_ATOMS: atom_id res chain seq x y z
N MET A 1 24.08 -13.43 -28.24
CA MET A 1 23.81 -14.54 -29.20
C MET A 1 22.37 -14.36 -29.67
N GLU A 2 22.20 -13.71 -30.81
CA GLU A 2 20.91 -13.64 -31.48
C GLU A 2 20.53 -15.05 -31.94
N LYS A 3 19.40 -15.54 -31.45
CA LYS A 3 18.77 -16.75 -31.97
C LYS A 3 18.42 -16.46 -33.43
N SER A 4 19.25 -16.91 -34.35
CA SER A 4 18.94 -16.94 -35.78
C SER A 4 17.64 -17.73 -35.91
N ARG A 5 16.54 -17.03 -36.21
CA ARG A 5 15.29 -17.68 -36.59
C ARG A 5 15.58 -18.46 -37.87
N MET A 6 15.58 -19.77 -37.77
CA MET A 6 15.63 -20.62 -38.93
C MET A 6 14.41 -20.30 -39.80
N ASN A 7 14.65 -19.58 -40.89
CA ASN A 7 13.58 -19.37 -41.89
C ASN A 7 13.39 -20.69 -42.63
N LEU A 8 12.27 -21.32 -42.41
CA LEU A 8 11.85 -22.47 -43.21
C LEU A 8 11.91 -22.11 -44.71
N PRO A 9 12.35 -23.04 -45.57
CA PRO A 9 12.36 -22.79 -47.01
C PRO A 9 10.95 -22.43 -47.51
N LYS A 10 10.87 -21.39 -48.33
CA LYS A 10 9.63 -21.00 -48.97
C LYS A 10 9.23 -22.11 -49.96
N GLY A 11 8.30 -22.97 -49.53
CA GLY A 11 7.67 -23.91 -50.45
C GLY A 11 6.77 -23.23 -51.42
N PRO A 12 6.19 -23.99 -52.37
CA PRO A 12 5.16 -23.46 -53.28
C PRO A 12 4.00 -22.82 -52.47
N ASP A 13 3.44 -21.75 -53.01
CA ASP A 13 2.30 -21.04 -52.35
C ASP A 13 0.99 -21.86 -52.38
N THR A 14 1.05 -23.08 -52.89
CA THR A 14 -0.10 -24.00 -53.10
C THR A 14 -0.18 -25.14 -52.08
N LEU A 15 0.60 -25.11 -51.02
CA LEU A 15 0.54 -26.14 -49.99
C LEU A 15 -0.78 -26.06 -49.25
N CYS A 16 -1.38 -27.20 -48.98
CA CYS A 16 -2.67 -27.33 -48.28
C CYS A 16 -2.60 -27.08 -46.76
N PHE A 17 -1.43 -26.80 -46.23
CA PHE A 17 -1.18 -26.54 -44.81
C PHE A 17 -0.25 -25.35 -44.57
N ASP A 18 -0.31 -24.77 -43.38
CA ASP A 18 0.58 -23.69 -42.99
C ASP A 18 1.89 -24.28 -42.43
N LYS A 19 3.00 -23.98 -43.12
CA LYS A 19 4.35 -24.43 -42.73
C LYS A 19 4.82 -23.86 -41.40
N ASP A 20 4.30 -22.70 -40.95
CA ASP A 20 4.70 -22.05 -39.71
C ASP A 20 4.18 -22.81 -38.48
N GLU A 21 3.24 -23.74 -38.67
CA GLU A 21 2.79 -24.64 -37.61
C GLU A 21 3.90 -25.56 -37.07
N PHE A 22 4.82 -25.99 -37.94
CA PHE A 22 5.97 -26.82 -37.53
C PHE A 22 6.99 -26.10 -36.65
N MET A 23 6.87 -24.76 -36.51
CA MET A 23 7.77 -23.95 -35.66
C MET A 23 7.22 -23.72 -34.27
N LYS A 24 6.02 -24.15 -33.96
CA LYS A 24 5.42 -24.04 -32.64
C LYS A 24 6.08 -25.00 -31.67
N GLU A 25 6.38 -24.54 -30.45
CA GLU A 25 6.97 -25.37 -29.40
C GLU A 25 6.04 -26.51 -28.97
N ASP A 26 4.72 -26.30 -29.07
CA ASP A 26 3.66 -27.26 -28.71
C ASP A 26 3.08 -27.96 -29.95
N PHE A 27 3.90 -28.23 -30.98
CA PHE A 27 3.41 -28.92 -32.17
C PHE A 27 2.98 -30.36 -31.86
N ASP A 28 1.69 -30.63 -32.04
CA ASP A 28 1.10 -31.96 -31.92
C ASP A 28 0.68 -32.50 -33.30
N VAL A 29 1.25 -33.64 -33.66
CA VAL A 29 1.04 -34.29 -34.95
C VAL A 29 -0.44 -34.72 -35.13
N ASP A 30 -1.05 -35.25 -34.09
CA ASP A 30 -2.43 -35.75 -34.13
C ASP A 30 -3.43 -34.61 -34.29
N HIS A 31 -3.18 -33.50 -33.64
CA HIS A 31 -3.97 -32.27 -33.79
C HIS A 31 -3.82 -31.68 -35.20
N PHE A 32 -2.58 -31.58 -35.70
CA PHE A 32 -2.28 -31.07 -37.03
C PHE A 32 -2.98 -31.89 -38.13
N VAL A 33 -2.85 -33.21 -38.08
CA VAL A 33 -3.49 -34.11 -39.08
C VAL A 33 -5.00 -34.02 -38.99
N SER A 34 -5.56 -33.94 -37.77
CA SER A 34 -7.00 -33.80 -37.55
C SER A 34 -7.56 -32.51 -38.16
N ASP A 35 -6.83 -31.39 -38.05
CA ASP A 35 -7.25 -30.11 -38.59
C ASP A 35 -7.08 -30.03 -40.09
N CYS A 36 -6.00 -30.55 -40.64
CA CYS A 36 -5.81 -30.63 -42.08
C CYS A 36 -6.86 -31.54 -42.75
N ARG A 37 -7.22 -32.67 -42.13
CA ARG A 37 -8.25 -33.61 -42.62
C ARG A 37 -9.65 -32.99 -42.72
N LYS A 38 -9.93 -31.94 -41.97
CA LYS A 38 -11.23 -31.23 -42.05
C LYS A 38 -11.34 -30.38 -43.31
N ARG A 39 -10.19 -30.03 -43.95
CA ARG A 39 -10.10 -29.07 -45.04
C ARG A 39 -9.72 -29.70 -46.39
N VAL A 40 -8.93 -30.79 -46.36
CA VAL A 40 -8.31 -31.40 -47.54
C VAL A 40 -8.37 -32.92 -47.48
N GLN A 41 -8.32 -33.58 -48.63
CA GLN A 41 -8.26 -35.05 -48.71
C GLN A 41 -6.91 -35.59 -48.25
N LEU A 42 -6.89 -36.77 -47.72
CA LEU A 42 -5.71 -37.33 -47.04
C LEU A 42 -4.56 -37.62 -48.03
N GLU A 43 -4.89 -37.97 -49.27
CA GLU A 43 -3.93 -38.17 -50.34
C GLU A 43 -3.22 -36.87 -50.72
N GLU A 44 -3.93 -35.78 -50.82
CA GLU A 44 -3.41 -34.44 -51.13
C GLU A 44 -2.53 -33.92 -50.02
N LEU A 45 -2.95 -34.09 -48.78
CA LEU A 45 -2.13 -33.76 -47.61
C LEU A 45 -0.83 -34.56 -47.57
N ARG A 46 -0.88 -35.85 -47.88
CA ARG A 46 0.30 -36.71 -47.94
C ARG A 46 1.27 -36.23 -49.02
N ASP A 47 0.77 -35.96 -50.21
CA ASP A 47 1.61 -35.59 -51.33
C ASP A 47 2.27 -34.20 -51.13
N ASP A 48 1.57 -33.26 -50.55
CA ASP A 48 2.10 -31.95 -50.14
C ASP A 48 3.10 -32.05 -49.01
N LEU A 49 2.86 -32.89 -48.02
CA LEU A 49 3.83 -33.18 -46.95
C LEU A 49 5.09 -33.85 -47.50
N GLU A 50 4.97 -34.79 -48.44
CA GLU A 50 6.13 -35.43 -49.07
C GLU A 50 6.92 -34.43 -49.94
N LEU A 51 6.25 -33.54 -50.63
CA LEU A 51 6.87 -32.46 -51.41
C LEU A 51 7.65 -31.52 -50.48
N TYR A 52 7.04 -31.08 -49.41
CA TYR A 52 7.66 -30.17 -48.46
C TYR A 52 8.80 -30.84 -47.69
N TYR A 53 8.67 -32.11 -47.33
CA TYR A 53 9.75 -32.91 -46.75
C TYR A 53 10.97 -33.01 -47.67
N LYS A 54 10.80 -33.24 -48.95
CA LYS A 54 11.88 -33.25 -49.95
C LYS A 54 12.57 -31.89 -50.03
N LEU A 55 11.80 -30.81 -49.97
CA LEU A 55 12.30 -29.44 -49.96
C LEU A 55 13.12 -29.14 -48.70
N LEU A 56 12.62 -29.51 -47.52
CA LEU A 56 13.32 -29.38 -46.24
C LEU A 56 14.62 -30.16 -46.23
N LYS A 57 14.60 -31.40 -46.73
CA LYS A 57 15.76 -32.25 -46.84
C LYS A 57 16.85 -31.63 -47.73
N THR A 58 16.46 -31.08 -48.89
CA THR A 58 17.41 -30.39 -49.79
C THR A 58 17.97 -29.14 -49.13
N ALA A 59 17.16 -28.32 -48.55
CA ALA A 59 17.58 -27.11 -47.82
C ALA A 59 18.54 -27.43 -46.62
N MET A 60 18.25 -28.51 -45.93
CA MET A 60 19.15 -28.98 -44.86
C MET A 60 20.54 -29.39 -45.38
N VAL A 61 20.58 -30.14 -46.49
CA VAL A 61 21.83 -30.52 -47.14
C VAL A 61 22.61 -29.29 -47.66
N GLU A 62 21.92 -28.32 -48.25
CA GLU A 62 22.52 -27.06 -48.70
C GLU A 62 23.12 -26.26 -47.51
N LEU A 63 22.36 -26.18 -46.39
CA LEU A 63 22.84 -25.52 -45.16
C LEU A 63 24.09 -26.20 -44.60
N ILE A 64 24.07 -27.53 -44.50
CA ILE A 64 25.22 -28.31 -44.04
C ILE A 64 26.44 -28.08 -44.94
N ASN A 65 26.27 -28.10 -46.27
CA ASN A 65 27.34 -27.86 -47.18
C ASN A 65 27.92 -26.44 -47.09
N LYS A 66 27.06 -25.45 -46.87
CA LYS A 66 27.47 -24.07 -46.63
C LYS A 66 28.26 -23.93 -45.33
N ASP A 67 27.74 -24.47 -44.22
CA ASP A 67 28.42 -24.44 -42.92
C ASP A 67 29.78 -25.17 -42.98
N TYR A 68 29.87 -26.29 -43.74
CA TYR A 68 31.10 -26.98 -43.94
C TYR A 68 32.12 -26.13 -44.74
N ALA A 69 31.68 -25.47 -45.82
CA ALA A 69 32.53 -24.57 -46.58
C ALA A 69 33.03 -23.39 -45.73
N ASP A 70 32.13 -22.79 -44.92
CA ASP A 70 32.50 -21.71 -44.00
C ASP A 70 33.48 -22.18 -42.92
N PHE A 71 33.31 -23.40 -42.42
CA PHE A 71 34.26 -24.02 -41.48
C PHE A 71 35.64 -24.25 -42.07
N VAL A 72 35.74 -24.76 -43.31
CA VAL A 72 37.01 -24.95 -44.02
C VAL A 72 37.71 -23.60 -44.29
N ASN A 73 36.96 -22.58 -44.71
CA ASN A 73 37.47 -21.23 -44.89
C ASN A 73 37.97 -20.61 -43.61
N LEU A 74 37.25 -20.80 -42.51
CA LEU A 74 37.66 -20.33 -41.19
C LEU A 74 38.98 -21.05 -40.73
N SER A 75 39.04 -22.34 -40.96
CA SER A 75 40.23 -23.15 -40.61
C SER A 75 41.48 -22.70 -41.39
N THR A 76 41.39 -22.45 -42.69
CA THR A 76 42.51 -21.96 -43.53
C THR A 76 42.92 -20.54 -43.14
N ASN A 77 41.99 -19.67 -42.78
CA ASN A 77 42.29 -18.33 -42.31
C ASN A 77 43.00 -18.36 -40.92
N LEU A 78 42.62 -19.29 -40.04
CA LEU A 78 43.25 -19.48 -38.72
C LEU A 78 44.72 -19.91 -38.85
N VAL A 79 45.06 -20.84 -39.76
CA VAL A 79 46.45 -21.27 -40.00
C VAL A 79 47.33 -20.14 -40.53
N GLY A 80 46.77 -19.26 -41.39
CA GLY A 80 47.48 -18.06 -41.86
C GLY A 80 47.68 -17.03 -40.75
N MET A 81 46.72 -16.89 -39.88
CA MET A 81 46.74 -15.96 -38.75
C MET A 81 47.76 -16.37 -37.67
N ASP A 82 47.89 -17.68 -37.41
CA ASP A 82 48.88 -18.19 -36.47
C ASP A 82 50.33 -17.88 -36.89
N LYS A 83 50.63 -18.01 -38.18
CA LYS A 83 51.95 -17.63 -38.71
C LYS A 83 52.22 -16.14 -38.57
N ALA A 84 51.26 -15.29 -38.87
CA ALA A 84 51.38 -13.85 -38.72
C ALA A 84 51.50 -13.41 -37.24
N LEU A 85 50.74 -14.05 -36.35
CA LEU A 85 50.81 -13.82 -34.90
C LEU A 85 52.20 -14.20 -34.34
N ASN A 86 52.74 -15.33 -34.75
CA ASN A 86 54.06 -15.77 -34.29
C ASN A 86 55.19 -14.86 -34.83
N GLN A 87 55.08 -14.34 -36.06
CA GLN A 87 56.05 -13.38 -36.60
C GLN A 87 55.99 -12.01 -35.91
N LEU A 88 54.83 -11.60 -35.38
CA LEU A 88 54.67 -10.34 -34.65
C LEU A 88 55.00 -10.48 -33.14
N SER A 89 54.98 -11.69 -32.60
CA SER A 89 55.11 -11.89 -31.15
C SER A 89 56.52 -11.53 -30.63
N VAL A 90 57.58 -11.82 -31.42
CA VAL A 90 58.97 -11.53 -31.01
C VAL A 90 59.24 -10.02 -30.97
N PRO A 91 58.94 -9.22 -32.06
CA PRO A 91 59.15 -7.78 -31.99
C PRO A 91 58.22 -7.09 -31.00
N LEU A 92 57.00 -7.60 -30.80
CA LEU A 92 56.10 -7.10 -29.74
C LEU A 92 56.63 -7.38 -28.34
N GLY A 93 57.28 -8.56 -28.15
CA GLY A 93 57.98 -8.90 -26.90
C GLY A 93 59.12 -7.93 -26.61
N GLN A 94 59.96 -7.65 -27.62
CA GLN A 94 61.07 -6.68 -27.49
C GLN A 94 60.56 -5.25 -27.19
N LEU A 95 59.59 -4.77 -27.94
CA LEU A 95 58.96 -3.46 -27.70
C LEU A 95 58.35 -3.37 -26.28
N ARG A 96 57.73 -4.44 -25.83
CA ARG A 96 57.16 -4.50 -24.47
C ARG A 96 58.27 -4.40 -23.42
N GLU A 97 59.39 -5.09 -23.60
CA GLU A 97 60.52 -5.02 -22.65
C GLU A 97 61.16 -3.64 -22.64
N GLU A 98 61.35 -3.02 -23.80
CA GLU A 98 61.84 -1.64 -23.90
C GLU A 98 60.88 -0.63 -23.22
N VAL A 99 59.58 -0.74 -23.46
CA VAL A 99 58.59 0.13 -22.82
C VAL A 99 58.55 -0.12 -21.32
N LEU A 100 58.64 -1.36 -20.85
CA LEU A 100 58.70 -1.67 -19.43
C LEU A 100 59.98 -1.15 -18.77
N SER A 101 61.13 -1.24 -19.46
CA SER A 101 62.41 -0.67 -18.99
C SER A 101 62.35 0.85 -18.89
N LEU A 102 61.85 1.52 -19.93
CA LEU A 102 61.61 2.97 -19.92
C LEU A 102 60.61 3.39 -18.82
N ARG A 103 59.53 2.65 -18.67
CA ARG A 103 58.55 2.86 -17.59
C ARG A 103 59.17 2.71 -16.20
N SER A 104 60.03 1.70 -16.02
CA SER A 104 60.74 1.49 -14.76
C SER A 104 61.66 2.67 -14.42
N SER A 105 62.49 3.09 -15.39
CA SER A 105 63.41 4.22 -15.22
C SER A 105 62.68 5.55 -14.97
N LEU A 106 61.59 5.81 -15.71
CA LEU A 106 60.73 6.99 -15.46
C LEU A 106 60.04 6.94 -14.09
N SER A 107 59.56 5.74 -13.70
CA SER A 107 58.93 5.55 -12.39
C SER A 107 59.91 5.78 -11.24
N GLU A 108 61.18 5.37 -11.39
CA GLU A 108 62.22 5.64 -10.41
C GLU A 108 62.55 7.14 -10.33
N GLY A 109 62.64 7.81 -11.49
CA GLY A 109 62.82 9.27 -11.56
C GLY A 109 61.69 10.00 -10.89
N ILE A 110 60.46 9.65 -11.18
CA ILE A 110 59.26 10.25 -10.56
C ILE A 110 59.31 10.05 -9.04
N ARG A 111 59.58 8.84 -8.57
CA ARG A 111 59.71 8.53 -7.14
C ARG A 111 60.76 9.39 -6.44
N ALA A 112 61.92 9.58 -7.07
CA ALA A 112 62.99 10.42 -6.50
C ALA A 112 62.59 11.89 -6.43
N VAL A 113 61.87 12.41 -7.43
CA VAL A 113 61.32 13.77 -7.42
C VAL A 113 60.22 13.94 -6.35
N ASP A 114 59.28 12.97 -6.27
CA ASP A 114 58.22 12.99 -5.28
C ASP A 114 58.78 12.93 -3.85
N GLU A 115 59.83 12.14 -3.61
CA GLU A 115 60.48 12.09 -2.30
C GLU A 115 61.12 13.42 -1.91
N ARG A 116 61.76 14.10 -2.87
CA ARG A 116 62.36 15.44 -2.64
C ARG A 116 61.27 16.48 -2.43
N MET A 117 60.23 16.46 -3.23
CA MET A 117 59.05 17.36 -3.06
C MET A 117 58.35 17.16 -1.72
N SER A 118 58.16 15.90 -1.31
CA SER A 118 57.59 15.59 0.00
C SER A 118 58.44 16.12 1.15
N LYS A 119 59.80 15.95 1.10
CA LYS A 119 60.71 16.50 2.12
C LYS A 119 60.64 18.04 2.16
N GLN A 120 60.62 18.69 0.99
CA GLN A 120 60.50 20.14 0.91
C GLN A 120 59.15 20.64 1.47
N GLU A 121 58.05 19.93 1.16
CA GLU A 121 56.74 20.29 1.69
C GLU A 121 56.69 20.10 3.22
N ASP A 122 57.31 19.05 3.76
CA ASP A 122 57.40 18.84 5.19
C ASP A 122 58.19 19.95 5.92
N ILE A 123 59.27 20.42 5.34
CA ILE A 123 60.04 21.56 5.88
C ILE A 123 59.19 22.85 5.83
N ARG A 124 58.46 23.07 4.73
CA ARG A 124 57.53 24.21 4.60
C ARG A 124 56.41 24.15 5.63
N LYS A 125 55.81 23.00 5.82
CA LYS A 125 54.81 22.73 6.85
C LYS A 125 55.34 23.02 8.26
N LYS A 126 56.52 22.52 8.60
CA LYS A 126 57.19 22.79 9.89
C LYS A 126 57.44 24.28 10.11
N LYS A 127 57.97 25.00 9.10
CA LYS A 127 58.18 26.43 9.16
C LYS A 127 56.90 27.21 9.42
N MET A 128 55.84 26.86 8.69
CA MET A 128 54.52 27.47 8.91
C MET A 128 53.94 27.20 10.30
N CYS A 129 54.12 25.99 10.83
CA CYS A 129 53.71 25.64 12.19
C CYS A 129 54.43 26.47 13.25
N VAL A 130 55.75 26.68 13.13
CA VAL A 130 56.53 27.52 14.07
C VAL A 130 56.08 28.97 14.03
N LEU A 131 55.85 29.54 12.86
CA LEU A 131 55.33 30.92 12.71
C LEU A 131 53.95 31.06 13.35
N ARG A 132 53.09 30.06 13.19
CA ARG A 132 51.76 30.05 13.84
C ARG A 132 51.85 29.98 15.34
N LEU A 133 52.79 29.13 15.90
CA LEU A 133 53.05 29.06 17.34
C LEU A 133 53.46 30.41 17.93
N ILE A 134 54.33 31.15 17.22
CA ILE A 134 54.69 32.51 17.65
C ILE A 134 53.47 33.43 17.72
N GLN A 135 52.56 33.32 16.74
CA GLN A 135 51.31 34.08 16.78
C GLN A 135 50.41 33.66 17.95
N VAL A 136 50.29 32.33 18.22
CA VAL A 136 49.55 31.85 19.38
C VAL A 136 50.07 32.45 20.69
N ILE A 137 51.38 32.44 20.91
CA ILE A 137 52.02 32.99 22.12
C ILE A 137 51.71 34.49 22.26
N ARG A 138 51.87 35.23 21.15
CA ARG A 138 51.61 36.68 21.10
C ARG A 138 50.13 37.00 21.41
N SER A 139 49.21 36.22 20.87
CA SER A 139 47.77 36.43 21.13
C SER A 139 47.42 36.12 22.59
N VAL A 140 47.98 35.03 23.17
CA VAL A 140 47.80 34.72 24.62
C VAL A 140 48.30 35.87 25.48
N GLU A 141 49.53 36.39 25.24
CA GLU A 141 50.11 37.51 26.01
C GLU A 141 49.31 38.81 25.86
N LYS A 142 48.75 39.09 24.67
CA LYS A 142 47.88 40.24 24.46
C LYS A 142 46.60 40.15 25.26
N ILE A 143 45.92 38.96 25.23
CA ILE A 143 44.71 38.74 25.99
C ILE A 143 44.96 38.88 27.48
N GLU A 144 46.04 38.28 28.01
CA GLU A 144 46.41 38.37 29.42
C GLU A 144 46.72 39.83 29.83
N LYS A 145 47.37 40.61 28.97
CA LYS A 145 47.59 42.03 29.23
C LYS A 145 46.29 42.84 29.31
N ILE A 146 45.32 42.56 28.41
CA ILE A 146 44.01 43.21 28.46
C ILE A 146 43.28 42.86 29.76
N LEU A 147 43.31 41.57 30.16
CA LEU A 147 42.68 41.08 31.39
C LEU A 147 43.33 41.67 32.66
N ASN A 148 44.67 41.68 32.74
CA ASN A 148 45.40 42.23 33.88
C ASN A 148 45.23 43.74 34.00
N SER A 149 45.05 44.49 32.86
CA SER A 149 44.77 45.91 32.88
C SER A 149 43.36 46.26 33.40
N GLN A 150 42.43 45.29 33.37
CA GLN A 150 41.07 45.44 33.93
C GLN A 150 41.05 45.23 35.48
N ASN A 151 41.68 44.16 35.94
CA ASN A 151 41.78 43.89 37.39
C ASN A 151 42.37 45.07 38.17
N SER A 152 43.15 45.93 37.50
CA SER A 152 43.71 47.12 38.13
C SER A 152 42.78 48.37 38.03
N LYS A 153 41.66 48.34 37.28
CA LYS A 153 40.71 49.46 37.09
C LYS A 153 39.38 49.24 37.82
N GLU A 154 39.02 48.01 38.18
CA GLU A 154 37.76 47.70 38.86
C GLU A 154 37.67 48.21 40.32
N THR A 155 38.74 48.75 40.87
CA THR A 155 38.75 49.39 42.19
C THR A 155 38.19 50.82 42.25
N SER A 156 37.71 51.38 41.11
CA SER A 156 37.33 52.80 41.07
C SER A 156 36.18 53.26 40.17
N ALA A 157 35.19 52.41 39.78
CA ALA A 157 34.10 52.81 38.87
C ALA A 157 32.70 52.51 39.41
N LEU A 158 31.82 53.54 39.35
CA LEU A 158 30.40 53.56 39.67
C LEU A 158 29.57 52.58 38.78
N GLU A 159 28.61 51.89 39.40
CA GLU A 159 27.91 50.67 38.99
C GLU A 159 27.06 50.71 37.68
N GLY A 160 26.83 51.85 37.07
CA GLY A 160 25.89 51.92 35.93
C GLY A 160 26.49 51.95 34.53
N SER A 161 27.80 52.24 34.41
CA SER A 161 28.51 52.37 33.13
C SER A 161 29.41 51.16 32.80
N SER A 162 29.52 50.21 33.74
CA SER A 162 30.53 49.18 33.68
C SER A 162 30.16 48.02 32.76
N SER A 163 28.88 47.65 32.58
CA SER A 163 28.49 46.46 31.82
C SER A 163 28.61 46.64 30.30
N LEU A 164 28.36 47.86 29.77
CA LEU A 164 28.56 48.14 28.35
C LEU A 164 30.05 48.22 27.97
N LEU A 165 30.87 48.81 28.82
CA LEU A 165 32.33 48.84 28.67
C LEU A 165 32.92 47.43 28.76
N THR A 166 32.42 46.62 29.65
CA THR A 166 32.79 45.19 29.78
C THR A 166 32.44 44.40 28.51
N GLY A 167 31.27 44.66 27.91
CA GLY A 167 30.85 44.05 26.64
C GLY A 167 31.77 44.36 25.47
N GLN A 168 32.21 45.63 25.32
CA GLN A 168 33.15 46.03 24.26
C GLN A 168 34.55 45.42 24.44
N ILE A 169 35.01 45.30 25.69
CA ILE A 169 36.29 44.68 25.98
C ILE A 169 36.24 43.16 25.71
N LEU A 170 35.16 42.51 26.09
CA LEU A 170 34.95 41.08 25.77
C LEU A 170 34.91 40.83 24.27
N GLU A 171 34.29 41.71 23.48
CA GLU A 171 34.29 41.61 22.01
C GLU A 171 35.72 41.73 21.43
N ARG A 172 36.53 42.61 21.99
CA ARG A 172 37.96 42.76 21.62
C ARG A 172 38.78 41.52 22.02
N ILE A 173 38.59 40.99 23.22
CA ILE A 173 39.21 39.73 23.67
C ILE A 173 38.81 38.59 22.77
N ALA A 174 37.53 38.48 22.41
CA ALA A 174 37.00 37.46 21.54
C ALA A 174 37.62 37.48 20.14
N THR A 175 37.85 38.66 19.58
CA THR A 175 38.53 38.83 18.27
C THR A 175 39.95 38.27 18.31
N GLU A 176 40.72 38.63 19.34
CA GLU A 176 42.08 38.09 19.54
C GLU A 176 42.06 36.60 19.85
N PHE A 177 41.08 36.15 20.60
CA PHE A 177 40.86 34.71 20.92
C PHE A 177 40.53 33.87 19.67
N ASN A 178 39.72 34.39 18.76
CA ASN A 178 39.41 33.71 17.50
C ASN A 178 40.68 33.51 16.64
N GLN A 179 41.52 34.60 16.54
CA GLN A 179 42.81 34.45 15.86
C GLN A 179 43.73 33.42 16.53
N LEU A 180 43.75 33.41 17.87
CA LEU A 180 44.51 32.44 18.65
C LEU A 180 44.03 31.01 18.36
N GLN A 181 42.69 30.77 18.38
CA GLN A 181 42.09 29.46 18.16
C GLN A 181 42.37 28.95 16.73
N PHE A 182 42.27 29.83 15.74
CA PHE A 182 42.60 29.53 14.35
C PHE A 182 44.08 29.05 14.22
N HIS A 183 45.03 29.78 14.83
CA HIS A 183 46.42 29.36 14.79
C HIS A 183 46.73 28.13 15.63
N ALA A 184 46.04 27.93 16.74
CA ALA A 184 46.20 26.76 17.61
C ALA A 184 45.73 25.47 16.93
N VAL A 185 44.59 25.51 16.23
CA VAL A 185 44.06 24.35 15.46
C VAL A 185 45.04 23.93 14.37
N GLN A 186 45.63 24.91 13.66
CA GLN A 186 46.58 24.63 12.60
C GLN A 186 47.95 24.15 13.09
N SER A 187 48.25 24.30 14.40
CA SER A 187 49.52 23.91 15.04
C SER A 187 49.40 22.64 15.86
N LYS A 188 48.35 21.85 15.65
CA LYS A 188 48.14 20.55 16.34
C LYS A 188 49.35 19.63 16.22
N GLY A 189 49.74 18.98 17.34
CA GLY A 189 50.84 18.04 17.41
C GLY A 189 52.22 18.64 17.77
N MET A 190 52.29 19.92 18.10
CA MET A 190 53.52 20.54 18.57
C MET A 190 53.61 20.51 20.11
N PRO A 191 54.70 20.04 20.72
CA PRO A 191 54.85 19.89 22.17
C PRO A 191 54.76 21.19 22.95
N LEU A 192 55.12 22.33 22.30
CA LEU A 192 55.00 23.68 22.88
C LEU A 192 53.57 24.11 23.03
N LEU A 193 52.65 23.67 22.13
CA LEU A 193 51.24 23.96 22.21
C LEU A 193 50.61 23.27 23.45
N ASP A 194 51.07 22.08 23.80
CA ASP A 194 50.57 21.37 24.98
C ASP A 194 50.93 22.07 26.29
N LYS A 195 52.05 22.83 26.35
CA LYS A 195 52.42 23.66 27.51
C LYS A 195 51.57 24.90 27.62
N ILE A 196 51.05 25.45 26.51
CA ILE A 196 50.20 26.66 26.48
C ILE A 196 48.72 26.30 26.60
N ARG A 197 48.32 25.08 26.31
CA ARG A 197 46.94 24.62 26.35
C ARG A 197 46.22 24.94 27.67
N PRO A 198 46.79 24.75 28.88
CA PRO A 198 46.10 25.12 30.13
C PRO A 198 45.84 26.63 30.24
N ARG A 199 46.73 27.49 29.70
CA ARG A 199 46.51 28.95 29.68
C ARG A 199 45.35 29.31 28.74
N ILE A 200 45.29 28.69 27.56
CA ILE A 200 44.19 28.86 26.62
C ILE A 200 42.88 28.38 27.24
N ALA A 201 42.89 27.22 27.91
CA ALA A 201 41.71 26.72 28.60
C ALA A 201 41.22 27.65 29.72
N GLY A 202 42.14 28.23 30.52
CA GLY A 202 41.79 29.24 31.53
C GLY A 202 41.16 30.50 30.91
N ILE A 203 41.73 31.05 29.83
CA ILE A 203 41.15 32.18 29.11
C ILE A 203 39.76 31.82 28.54
N THR A 204 39.59 30.61 28.00
CA THR A 204 38.29 30.15 27.47
C THR A 204 37.24 30.07 28.55
N ALA A 205 37.56 29.47 29.69
CA ALA A 205 36.64 29.33 30.81
C ALA A 205 36.21 30.70 31.38
N MET A 206 37.15 31.61 31.55
CA MET A 206 36.87 32.93 32.06
C MET A 206 36.03 33.77 31.08
N LEU A 207 36.36 33.71 29.78
CA LEU A 207 35.57 34.38 28.74
C LEU A 207 34.14 33.84 28.69
N GLN A 208 33.98 32.53 28.77
CA GLN A 208 32.70 31.90 28.80
C GLN A 208 31.87 32.29 30.03
N GLN A 209 32.46 32.26 31.21
CA GLN A 209 31.77 32.66 32.45
C GLN A 209 31.36 34.13 32.43
N SER A 210 32.23 35.04 31.92
CA SER A 210 31.92 36.47 31.78
C SER A 210 30.79 36.71 30.77
N LEU A 211 30.79 35.97 29.65
CA LEU A 211 29.74 36.09 28.63
C LEU A 211 28.40 35.51 29.14
N GLU A 212 28.43 34.42 29.88
CA GLU A 212 27.24 33.85 30.54
C GLU A 212 26.62 34.87 31.49
N GLY A 213 27.42 35.45 32.40
CA GLY A 213 26.97 36.50 33.31
C GLY A 213 26.38 37.71 32.62
N LEU A 214 27.04 38.20 31.55
CA LEU A 214 26.61 39.37 30.79
C LEU A 214 25.31 39.08 29.99
N LEU A 215 25.16 37.90 29.42
CA LEU A 215 23.95 37.50 28.73
C LEU A 215 22.74 37.37 29.68
N LEU A 216 22.96 36.82 30.87
CA LEU A 216 21.94 36.75 31.91
C LEU A 216 21.52 38.12 32.42
N GLU A 217 22.46 39.03 32.62
CA GLU A 217 22.18 40.42 32.98
C GLU A 217 21.42 41.16 31.86
N GLY A 218 21.85 41.02 30.61
CA GLY A 218 21.17 41.59 29.47
C GLY A 218 19.74 41.11 29.30
N LEU A 219 19.48 39.81 29.51
CA LEU A 219 18.14 39.23 29.50
C LEU A 219 17.27 39.73 30.66
N ARG A 220 17.84 39.81 31.87
CA ARG A 220 17.15 40.32 33.09
C ARG A 220 16.80 41.80 32.99
N THR A 221 17.71 42.63 32.47
CA THR A 221 17.53 44.07 32.32
C THR A 221 16.82 44.45 31.01
N SER A 222 16.53 43.46 30.16
CA SER A 222 15.95 43.66 28.81
C SER A 222 16.74 44.62 27.93
N ASN A 223 18.07 44.67 28.10
CA ASN A 223 18.93 45.56 27.38
C ASN A 223 19.40 44.95 26.05
N VAL A 224 18.86 45.47 24.95
CA VAL A 224 19.12 44.99 23.58
C VAL A 224 20.60 45.11 23.19
N ASP A 225 21.29 46.15 23.64
CA ASP A 225 22.70 46.40 23.26
C ASP A 225 23.64 45.42 23.95
N ILE A 226 23.41 45.14 25.22
CA ILE A 226 24.19 44.13 25.98
C ILE A 226 24.01 42.75 25.32
N ILE A 227 22.76 42.37 25.02
CA ILE A 227 22.45 41.09 24.35
C ILE A 227 23.15 41.05 22.99
N ARG A 228 23.10 42.11 22.21
CA ARG A 228 23.73 42.20 20.89
C ARG A 228 25.24 42.03 20.95
N HIS A 229 25.93 42.74 21.86
CA HIS A 229 27.36 42.58 22.05
C HIS A 229 27.73 41.18 22.50
N CYS A 230 26.98 40.61 23.43
CA CYS A 230 27.19 39.25 23.89
C CYS A 230 27.05 38.23 22.75
N LEU A 231 25.97 38.29 21.98
CA LEU A 231 25.73 37.37 20.87
C LEU A 231 26.78 37.53 19.76
N ARG A 232 27.22 38.76 19.44
CA ARG A 232 28.34 39.00 18.51
C ARG A 232 29.62 38.35 19.02
N THR A 233 29.90 38.48 20.30
CA THR A 233 31.09 37.88 20.91
C THR A 233 31.03 36.36 20.84
N TYR A 234 29.90 35.73 21.20
CA TYR A 234 29.70 34.29 21.04
C TYR A 234 29.84 33.84 19.58
N ALA A 235 29.34 34.60 18.61
CA ALA A 235 29.49 34.31 17.20
C ALA A 235 30.96 34.40 16.75
N THR A 236 31.71 35.41 17.28
CA THR A 236 33.12 35.59 16.97
C THR A 236 33.99 34.44 17.47
N ILE A 237 33.68 33.83 18.61
CA ILE A 237 34.40 32.70 19.15
C ILE A 237 33.86 31.34 18.68
N ASP A 238 32.91 31.31 17.73
CA ASP A 238 32.24 30.12 17.19
C ASP A 238 31.56 29.25 18.27
N LYS A 239 30.98 29.92 19.28
CA LYS A 239 30.29 29.31 20.43
C LYS A 239 28.79 29.65 20.46
N THR A 240 28.19 29.81 19.30
CA THR A 240 26.76 30.14 19.16
C THR A 240 25.85 29.15 19.85
N ARG A 241 26.21 27.87 19.80
CA ARG A 241 25.42 26.78 20.45
C ARG A 241 25.43 26.87 21.97
N ASP A 242 26.54 27.31 22.57
CA ASP A 242 26.63 27.47 24.01
C ASP A 242 25.71 28.61 24.49
N ALA A 243 25.60 29.69 23.75
CA ALA A 243 24.65 30.78 24.00
C ALA A 243 23.19 30.31 23.84
N GLU A 244 22.90 29.54 22.79
CA GLU A 244 21.56 28.97 22.57
C GLU A 244 21.17 27.98 23.69
N ALA A 245 22.11 27.14 24.14
CA ALA A 245 21.89 26.22 25.26
C ALA A 245 21.64 26.96 26.58
N LEU A 246 22.41 28.03 26.85
CA LEU A 246 22.24 28.87 28.03
C LEU A 246 20.85 29.52 28.08
N VAL A 247 20.41 30.10 26.97
CA VAL A 247 19.06 30.67 26.85
C VAL A 247 18.00 29.57 27.08
N GLY A 248 18.20 28.38 26.52
CA GLY A 248 17.33 27.23 26.74
C GLY A 248 17.19 26.89 28.23
N GLN A 249 18.31 26.83 28.95
CA GLN A 249 18.33 26.45 30.37
C GLN A 249 17.79 27.54 31.31
N VAL A 250 18.08 28.80 31.06
CA VAL A 250 17.78 29.89 31.97
C VAL A 250 16.44 30.56 31.70
N LEU A 251 16.10 30.79 30.45
CA LEU A 251 14.87 31.48 30.06
C LEU A 251 13.73 30.48 29.71
N VAL A 252 14.06 29.48 28.92
CA VAL A 252 13.03 28.58 28.35
C VAL A 252 12.60 27.51 29.35
N LYS A 253 13.55 26.79 29.92
CA LYS A 253 13.28 25.66 30.82
C LYS A 253 12.38 26.01 31.99
N PRO A 254 12.61 27.08 32.77
CA PRO A 254 11.74 27.40 33.91
C PRO A 254 10.30 27.64 33.51
N TYR A 255 10.08 28.36 32.41
CA TYR A 255 8.75 28.61 31.86
C TYR A 255 8.08 27.30 31.38
N MET A 256 8.82 26.44 30.68
CA MET A 256 8.28 25.15 30.23
C MET A 256 7.94 24.25 31.41
N ASP A 257 8.76 24.30 32.46
CA ASP A 257 8.53 23.56 33.68
C ASP A 257 7.28 24.00 34.47
N GLU A 258 6.91 25.28 34.36
CA GLU A 258 5.69 25.85 34.95
C GLU A 258 4.46 25.53 34.13
N VAL A 259 4.55 25.64 32.79
CA VAL A 259 3.41 25.49 31.88
C VAL A 259 3.07 24.02 31.59
N ILE A 260 4.10 23.19 31.48
CA ILE A 260 3.92 21.74 31.18
C ILE A 260 3.74 20.98 32.50
N THR A 261 2.50 20.75 32.90
CA THR A 261 2.15 20.00 34.10
C THR A 261 1.17 18.89 33.80
N GLU A 262 1.31 17.75 34.48
CA GLU A 262 0.48 16.55 34.24
C GLU A 262 -1.00 16.80 34.56
N GLN A 263 -1.29 17.62 35.56
CA GLN A 263 -2.65 17.94 36.03
C GLN A 263 -3.53 18.62 34.95
N ILE A 264 -2.93 19.29 33.96
CA ILE A 264 -3.67 20.04 32.94
C ILE A 264 -4.14 19.10 31.83
N VAL A 265 -3.44 18.00 31.58
CA VAL A 265 -3.67 17.10 30.43
C VAL A 265 -4.59 15.92 30.77
N ASP A 266 -4.56 15.44 32.00
CA ASP A 266 -5.36 14.28 32.41
C ASP A 266 -6.85 14.59 32.57
N THR A 267 -7.22 15.87 32.73
CA THR A 267 -8.61 16.25 32.98
C THR A 267 -9.41 16.59 31.73
N ASN A 268 -8.82 17.17 30.67
CA ASN A 268 -9.55 17.54 29.44
C ASN A 268 -8.64 17.86 28.25
N LEU A 269 -9.10 17.53 27.03
CA LEU A 269 -8.47 17.91 25.76
C LEU A 269 -8.33 19.44 25.60
N SER A 270 -9.25 20.22 26.18
CA SER A 270 -9.15 21.68 26.23
C SER A 270 -7.96 22.17 27.04
N GLY A 271 -7.55 21.44 28.07
CA GLY A 271 -6.33 21.73 28.85
C GLY A 271 -5.07 21.60 28.00
N LEU A 272 -4.98 20.56 27.16
CA LEU A 272 -3.87 20.37 26.22
C LEU A 272 -3.80 21.50 25.20
N GLN A 273 -4.94 21.93 24.64
CA GLN A 273 -4.99 23.08 23.73
C GLN A 273 -4.53 24.37 24.40
N LEU A 274 -4.99 24.63 25.63
CA LEU A 274 -4.59 25.82 26.40
C LEU A 274 -3.10 25.80 26.71
N MET A 275 -2.56 24.64 27.11
CA MET A 275 -1.12 24.48 27.32
C MET A 275 -0.32 24.83 26.05
N TYR A 276 -0.68 24.25 24.91
CA TYR A 276 -0.02 24.55 23.65
C TYR A 276 -0.16 26.01 23.24
N HIS A 277 -1.30 26.65 23.53
CA HIS A 277 -1.47 28.08 23.28
C HIS A 277 -0.49 28.93 24.12
N LYS A 278 -0.34 28.62 25.41
CA LYS A 278 0.66 29.27 26.27
C LYS A 278 2.09 29.07 25.77
N LEU A 279 2.43 27.85 25.31
CA LEU A 279 3.74 27.56 24.73
C LEU A 279 3.99 28.38 23.44
N LEU A 280 2.97 28.61 22.62
CA LEU A 280 3.08 29.48 21.44
C LEU A 280 3.20 30.96 21.82
N GLU A 281 2.53 31.40 22.88
CA GLU A 281 2.61 32.78 23.37
C GLU A 281 4.00 33.12 23.98
N PHE A 282 4.75 32.11 24.40
CA PHE A 282 6.12 32.29 24.88
C PHE A 282 7.01 32.98 23.84
N VAL A 283 6.86 32.63 22.57
CA VAL A 283 7.74 33.13 21.49
C VAL A 283 7.59 34.63 21.27
N PRO A 284 6.39 35.23 21.07
CA PRO A 284 6.25 36.67 20.90
C PRO A 284 6.53 37.47 22.17
N HIS A 285 6.34 36.91 23.36
CA HIS A 285 6.54 37.63 24.62
C HIS A 285 7.97 37.53 25.13
N HIS A 286 8.50 36.35 25.29
CA HIS A 286 9.81 36.14 25.94
C HIS A 286 10.99 36.10 24.95
N CYS A 287 10.78 35.65 23.70
CA CYS A 287 11.84 35.61 22.69
C CYS A 287 11.90 36.86 21.82
N ARG A 288 11.07 37.89 22.09
CA ARG A 288 11.00 39.09 21.26
C ARG A 288 12.36 39.76 21.11
N LEU A 289 13.05 40.03 22.22
CA LEU A 289 14.35 40.69 22.22
C LEU A 289 15.42 39.90 21.46
N LEU A 290 15.47 38.60 21.67
CA LEU A 290 16.38 37.70 20.97
C LEU A 290 16.13 37.71 19.46
N ARG A 291 14.86 37.70 19.06
CA ARG A 291 14.45 37.77 17.63
C ARG A 291 14.77 39.12 16.99
N GLU A 292 14.65 40.21 17.74
CA GLU A 292 15.01 41.55 17.29
C GLU A 292 16.52 41.65 17.01
N VAL A 293 17.34 41.12 17.90
CA VAL A 293 18.80 41.12 17.75
C VAL A 293 19.29 40.19 16.64
N THR A 294 18.63 39.04 16.43
CA THR A 294 19.07 38.02 15.46
C THR A 294 18.42 38.12 14.09
N GLY A 295 17.55 39.13 13.88
CA GLY A 295 16.90 39.35 12.58
C GLY A 295 15.67 38.46 12.32
N GLY A 296 15.16 37.76 13.33
CA GLY A 296 13.93 36.97 13.25
C GLY A 296 12.65 37.77 13.43
N ALA A 297 12.72 39.09 13.74
CA ALA A 297 11.60 40.01 13.85
C ALA A 297 11.40 40.79 12.55
N ILE A 298 10.15 41.04 12.19
CA ILE A 298 9.78 41.80 10.96
C ILE A 298 10.31 43.24 10.95
N SER A 299 10.58 43.76 12.14
CA SER A 299 11.01 45.17 12.34
C SER A 299 12.52 45.35 12.53
N SER A 300 13.35 44.31 12.37
CA SER A 300 14.79 44.45 12.57
C SER A 300 15.44 45.21 11.40
N GLU A 301 16.11 46.32 11.75
CA GLU A 301 16.95 47.06 10.80
C GLU A 301 18.08 46.18 10.26
N LYS A 302 18.11 45.96 8.95
CA LYS A 302 19.02 45.03 8.26
C LYS A 302 20.52 45.22 8.54
N GLY A 303 20.93 46.36 9.13
CA GLY A 303 22.34 46.68 9.40
C GLY A 303 22.85 46.31 10.80
N ASN A 304 21.97 45.92 11.73
CA ASN A 304 22.34 45.77 13.14
C ASN A 304 22.03 44.38 13.74
N THR A 305 21.78 43.40 12.89
CA THR A 305 21.45 42.03 13.28
C THR A 305 22.69 41.16 13.40
N VAL A 306 22.66 40.20 14.37
CA VAL A 306 23.72 39.21 14.57
C VAL A 306 23.28 37.90 13.93
N PRO A 307 23.88 37.51 12.78
CA PRO A 307 23.50 36.27 12.11
C PRO A 307 24.06 35.01 12.83
N GLY A 308 23.52 33.84 12.51
CA GLY A 308 24.04 32.56 12.96
C GLY A 308 23.31 31.91 14.12
N TYR A 309 22.25 32.54 14.65
CA TYR A 309 21.42 32.02 15.74
C TYR A 309 20.04 31.59 15.25
N ASP A 310 19.55 30.54 15.87
CA ASP A 310 18.17 30.09 15.72
C ASP A 310 17.62 29.59 17.06
N PHE A 311 17.32 30.55 17.94
CA PHE A 311 16.87 30.25 19.31
C PHE A 311 15.57 29.42 19.36
N LEU A 312 14.68 29.57 18.38
CA LEU A 312 13.45 28.80 18.32
C LEU A 312 13.76 27.32 18.08
N VAL A 313 14.72 27.04 17.20
CA VAL A 313 15.10 25.69 16.85
C VAL A 313 16.00 25.04 17.90
N ASN A 314 16.99 25.78 18.40
CA ASN A 314 18.05 25.18 19.22
C ASN A 314 17.85 25.37 20.73
N SER A 315 17.01 26.34 21.16
CA SER A 315 16.74 26.60 22.58
C SER A 315 15.30 26.26 22.97
N VAL A 316 14.30 26.75 22.22
CA VAL A 316 12.89 26.63 22.62
C VAL A 316 12.35 25.23 22.31
N TRP A 317 12.52 24.77 21.09
CA TRP A 317 11.99 23.48 20.67
C TRP A 317 12.51 22.29 21.49
N PRO A 318 13.83 22.15 21.74
CA PRO A 318 14.33 21.03 22.54
C PRO A 318 13.78 20.98 23.96
N GLU A 319 13.60 22.13 24.60
CA GLU A 319 13.07 22.22 25.96
C GLU A 319 11.56 21.90 26.02
N ILE A 320 10.79 22.32 25.00
CA ILE A 320 9.39 21.92 24.87
C ILE A 320 9.30 20.39 24.75
N VAL A 321 10.07 19.80 23.81
CA VAL A 321 10.03 18.35 23.59
C VAL A 321 10.44 17.59 24.83
N ARG A 322 11.52 18.03 25.49
CA ARG A 322 11.97 17.43 26.75
C ARG A 322 10.87 17.48 27.82
N GLY A 323 10.25 18.65 28.01
CA GLY A 323 9.16 18.80 28.98
C GLY A 323 7.95 17.90 28.66
N LEU A 324 7.57 17.80 27.39
CA LEU A 324 6.47 16.91 26.95
C LEU A 324 6.82 15.44 27.17
N GLU A 325 8.06 15.02 26.86
CA GLU A 325 8.49 13.63 27.00
C GLU A 325 8.64 13.19 28.45
N GLU A 326 9.17 14.08 29.32
CA GLU A 326 9.42 13.77 30.73
C GLU A 326 8.16 13.86 31.60
N LYS A 327 7.33 14.90 31.37
CA LYS A 327 6.17 15.18 32.23
C LYS A 327 4.85 14.63 31.73
N LEU A 328 4.75 14.36 30.44
CA LEU A 328 3.50 13.92 29.80
C LEU A 328 3.65 12.61 29.01
N PRO A 329 4.13 11.53 29.59
CA PRO A 329 4.23 10.24 28.89
C PRO A 329 2.87 9.71 28.43
N SER A 330 1.79 10.05 29.14
CA SER A 330 0.39 9.71 28.80
C SER A 330 -0.08 10.32 27.49
N LEU A 331 0.56 11.41 27.02
CA LEU A 331 0.27 12.07 25.75
C LEU A 331 0.47 11.11 24.57
N PHE A 332 1.53 10.30 24.62
CA PHE A 332 1.96 9.42 23.53
C PHE A 332 1.40 8.00 23.60
N ASN A 333 0.56 7.72 24.61
CA ASN A 333 0.01 6.38 24.81
C ASN A 333 -1.12 6.06 23.82
N PRO A 334 -0.98 5.04 22.95
CA PRO A 334 -1.98 4.65 21.97
C PRO A 334 -3.11 3.76 22.55
N GLY A 335 -3.17 3.53 23.86
CA GLY A 335 -4.11 2.60 24.49
C GLY A 335 -5.59 2.88 24.16
N ASN A 336 -5.98 4.16 24.12
CA ASN A 336 -7.27 4.58 23.60
C ASN A 336 -7.06 5.28 22.24
N PRO A 337 -7.47 4.67 21.11
CA PRO A 337 -7.19 5.20 19.79
C PRO A 337 -7.92 6.52 19.49
N ASP A 338 -9.09 6.79 20.08
CA ASP A 338 -9.84 8.03 19.85
C ASP A 338 -9.17 9.22 20.53
N THR A 339 -8.84 9.07 21.80
CA THR A 339 -8.11 10.10 22.54
C THR A 339 -6.71 10.32 21.98
N PHE A 340 -6.01 9.26 21.58
CA PHE A 340 -4.72 9.36 20.91
C PHE A 340 -4.80 10.15 19.60
N HIS A 341 -5.80 9.88 18.75
CA HIS A 341 -6.01 10.61 17.51
C HIS A 341 -6.22 12.11 17.77
N GLN A 342 -7.05 12.47 18.74
CA GLN A 342 -7.31 13.85 19.10
C GLN A 342 -6.06 14.54 19.67
N LYS A 343 -5.34 13.89 20.61
CA LYS A 343 -4.07 14.38 21.17
C LYS A 343 -3.03 14.58 20.06
N TYR A 344 -2.89 13.63 19.14
CA TYR A 344 -1.99 13.72 18.01
C TYR A 344 -2.33 14.91 17.10
N THR A 345 -3.60 15.07 16.74
CA THR A 345 -4.07 16.14 15.85
C THR A 345 -3.78 17.51 16.47
N ILE A 346 -4.13 17.72 17.76
CA ILE A 346 -3.87 18.95 18.50
C ILE A 346 -2.37 19.22 18.56
N SER A 347 -1.54 18.20 18.80
CA SER A 347 -0.08 18.34 18.87
C SER A 347 0.53 18.69 17.51
N MET A 348 0.02 18.12 16.40
CA MET A 348 0.49 18.45 15.05
C MET A 348 0.04 19.86 14.63
N ASP A 349 -1.12 20.33 15.09
CA ASP A 349 -1.56 21.71 14.91
C ASP A 349 -0.64 22.68 15.66
N PHE A 350 -0.25 22.34 16.88
CA PHE A 350 0.76 23.08 17.63
C PHE A 350 2.09 23.16 16.86
N VAL A 351 2.59 22.03 16.36
CA VAL A 351 3.84 21.99 15.56
C VAL A 351 3.74 22.89 14.34
N ARG A 352 2.63 22.82 13.60
CA ARG A 352 2.41 23.69 12.42
C ARG A 352 2.41 25.19 12.79
N ASN A 353 1.79 25.53 13.90
CA ASN A 353 1.77 26.92 14.37
C ASN A 353 3.15 27.38 14.86
N PHE A 354 3.92 26.49 15.50
CA PHE A 354 5.31 26.76 15.88
C PHE A 354 6.20 26.94 14.64
N GLU A 355 6.04 26.10 13.61
CA GLU A 355 6.76 26.27 12.34
C GLU A 355 6.47 27.64 11.68
N ARG A 356 5.22 28.13 11.76
CA ARG A 356 4.86 29.47 11.26
C ARG A 356 5.59 30.59 12.01
N GLN A 357 5.82 30.39 13.31
CA GLN A 357 6.57 31.37 14.12
C GLN A 357 8.08 31.42 13.80
N CYS A 358 8.63 30.37 13.17
CA CYS A 358 10.04 30.33 12.78
C CYS A 358 10.41 31.43 11.74
N GLY A 359 9.43 32.02 11.03
CA GLY A 359 9.59 33.20 10.21
C GLY A 359 10.35 33.01 8.89
N SER A 360 11.11 31.93 8.71
CA SER A 360 11.83 31.65 7.47
C SER A 360 11.78 30.15 7.11
N GLN A 361 11.72 29.84 5.81
CA GLN A 361 11.77 28.48 5.31
C GLN A 361 13.08 27.75 5.68
N ALA A 362 14.17 28.49 5.82
CA ALA A 362 15.46 27.93 6.23
C ALA A 362 15.43 27.47 7.71
N SER A 363 14.79 28.26 8.60
CA SER A 363 14.61 27.89 10.01
C SER A 363 13.69 26.68 10.14
N VAL A 364 12.59 26.63 9.38
CA VAL A 364 11.71 25.45 9.35
C VAL A 364 12.44 24.18 8.90
N LYS A 365 13.32 24.29 7.89
CA LYS A 365 14.14 23.14 7.46
C LYS A 365 15.10 22.68 8.56
N ARG A 366 15.73 23.63 9.30
CA ARG A 366 16.60 23.29 10.45
C ARG A 366 15.80 22.67 11.58
N LEU A 367 14.61 23.19 11.88
CA LEU A 367 13.70 22.63 12.89
C LEU A 367 13.36 21.16 12.58
N ARG A 368 12.96 20.89 11.34
CA ARG A 368 12.61 19.53 10.91
C ARG A 368 13.80 18.57 10.89
N ALA A 369 15.02 19.10 10.70
CA ALA A 369 16.26 18.31 10.77
C ALA A 369 16.80 18.16 12.21
N HIS A 370 16.21 18.86 13.20
CA HIS A 370 16.69 18.82 14.57
C HIS A 370 16.39 17.48 15.25
N PRO A 371 17.33 16.89 16.05
CA PRO A 371 17.12 15.61 16.71
C PRO A 371 15.87 15.55 17.60
N ALA A 372 15.56 16.63 18.34
CA ALA A 372 14.36 16.72 19.16
C ALA A 372 13.07 16.66 18.33
N TYR A 373 13.06 17.16 17.09
CA TYR A 373 11.91 17.06 16.22
C TYR A 373 11.66 15.60 15.77
N HIS A 374 12.73 14.87 15.49
CA HIS A 374 12.65 13.45 15.21
C HIS A 374 12.24 12.63 16.43
N SER A 375 12.80 12.96 17.64
CA SER A 375 12.41 12.33 18.90
C SER A 375 10.91 12.47 19.14
N PHE A 376 10.39 13.70 19.06
CA PHE A 376 8.97 13.99 19.25
C PHE A 376 8.08 13.21 18.28
N ASN A 377 8.44 13.18 16.98
CA ASN A 377 7.65 12.44 15.98
C ASN A 377 7.72 10.91 16.20
N ASN A 378 8.87 10.39 16.61
CA ASN A 378 9.05 8.96 16.85
C ASN A 378 8.36 8.46 18.12
N LYS A 379 8.15 9.33 19.12
CA LYS A 379 7.39 9.00 20.34
C LYS A 379 5.93 8.66 20.05
N TRP A 380 5.36 9.26 19.00
CA TRP A 380 4.04 8.90 18.53
C TRP A 380 4.09 7.51 17.89
N ASN A 381 3.66 6.51 18.65
CA ASN A 381 3.69 5.12 18.18
C ASN A 381 2.56 4.87 17.16
N LEU A 382 2.63 5.54 15.99
CA LEU A 382 1.67 5.43 14.91
C LEU A 382 1.47 4.00 14.39
N PRO A 383 2.53 3.14 14.34
CA PRO A 383 2.33 1.73 13.98
C PRO A 383 1.38 0.99 14.91
N VAL A 384 1.49 1.22 16.24
CA VAL A 384 0.60 0.58 17.22
C VAL A 384 -0.83 1.14 17.11
N TYR A 385 -0.98 2.47 16.97
CA TYR A 385 -2.27 3.08 16.69
C TYR A 385 -2.94 2.45 15.46
N PHE A 386 -2.18 2.32 14.36
CA PHE A 386 -2.70 1.68 13.15
C PHE A 386 -3.11 0.23 13.40
N GLN A 387 -2.31 -0.54 14.16
CA GLN A 387 -2.65 -1.93 14.48
C GLN A 387 -3.94 -2.05 15.29
N ILE A 388 -4.17 -1.15 16.25
CA ILE A 388 -5.41 -1.13 17.04
C ILE A 388 -6.59 -0.84 16.10
N ARG A 389 -6.49 0.23 15.29
CA ARG A 389 -7.53 0.60 14.31
C ARG A 389 -7.77 -0.49 13.27
N PHE A 390 -6.70 -1.12 12.80
CA PHE A 390 -6.79 -2.25 11.90
C PHE A 390 -7.57 -3.41 12.52
N ARG A 391 -7.27 -3.76 13.78
CA ARG A 391 -8.00 -4.82 14.49
C ARG A 391 -9.47 -4.48 14.70
N GLU A 392 -9.80 -3.24 15.03
CA GLU A 392 -11.19 -2.78 15.15
C GLU A 392 -11.94 -2.93 13.82
N VAL A 393 -11.36 -2.44 12.73
CA VAL A 393 -11.98 -2.48 11.40
C VAL A 393 -12.04 -3.92 10.89
N ALA A 394 -10.94 -4.65 10.94
CA ALA A 394 -10.88 -6.03 10.46
C ALA A 394 -11.76 -6.96 11.33
N GLY A 395 -11.75 -6.79 12.65
CA GLY A 395 -12.62 -7.56 13.55
C GLY A 395 -14.10 -7.30 13.30
N SER A 396 -14.50 -6.04 13.09
CA SER A 396 -15.87 -5.67 12.75
C SER A 396 -16.29 -6.21 11.38
N LEU A 397 -15.38 -6.21 10.42
CA LEU A 397 -15.61 -6.75 9.09
C LEU A 397 -15.73 -8.28 9.13
N GLU A 398 -14.75 -8.98 9.71
CA GLU A 398 -14.77 -10.44 9.79
C GLU A 398 -15.94 -10.97 10.63
N ALA A 399 -16.37 -10.23 11.66
CA ALA A 399 -17.58 -10.56 12.42
C ALA A 399 -18.85 -10.50 11.56
N ALA A 400 -18.88 -9.68 10.51
CA ALA A 400 -20.00 -9.57 9.58
C ALA A 400 -19.87 -10.51 8.37
N LEU A 401 -18.62 -10.91 8.02
CA LEU A 401 -18.32 -11.86 6.94
C LEU A 401 -18.38 -13.32 7.45
N THR A 402 -19.27 -13.59 8.38
CA THR A 402 -19.48 -14.94 8.96
C THR A 402 -20.27 -15.85 8.03
N ASP A 403 -20.36 -17.10 8.44
CA ASP A 403 -21.12 -18.08 7.69
C ASP A 403 -22.63 -17.81 7.69
N VAL A 404 -23.15 -17.14 8.74
CA VAL A 404 -24.56 -16.72 8.83
C VAL A 404 -24.70 -15.32 8.27
N LEU A 405 -25.50 -15.18 7.21
CA LEU A 405 -25.77 -13.89 6.60
C LEU A 405 -26.91 -13.19 7.38
N GLU A 406 -26.57 -12.02 7.94
CA GLU A 406 -27.53 -11.16 8.62
C GLU A 406 -27.97 -10.02 7.71
N ASP A 407 -29.20 -9.54 7.92
CA ASP A 407 -29.72 -8.38 7.22
C ASP A 407 -29.07 -7.09 7.74
N ALA A 408 -28.95 -6.09 6.88
CA ALA A 408 -28.44 -4.79 7.26
C ALA A 408 -29.40 -4.05 8.17
N PRO A 409 -28.91 -3.11 9.01
CA PRO A 409 -29.77 -2.27 9.86
C PRO A 409 -30.78 -1.46 9.05
N ALA A 410 -31.94 -1.19 9.62
CA ALA A 410 -32.96 -0.36 9.00
C ALA A 410 -32.41 1.03 8.63
N GLY A 411 -32.59 1.45 7.38
CA GLY A 411 -32.05 2.70 6.83
C GLY A 411 -30.70 2.59 6.15
N SER A 412 -30.08 1.41 6.12
CA SER A 412 -28.89 1.15 5.31
C SER A 412 -29.24 1.12 3.81
N PRO A 413 -28.38 1.64 2.93
CA PRO A 413 -28.53 1.44 1.49
C PRO A 413 -28.29 -0.01 1.05
N PHE A 414 -27.64 -0.81 1.89
CA PHE A 414 -27.33 -2.22 1.65
C PHE A 414 -28.35 -3.15 2.29
N CYS A 415 -28.53 -4.32 1.71
CA CYS A 415 -29.44 -5.35 2.21
C CYS A 415 -28.76 -6.27 3.23
N LEU A 416 -27.49 -6.61 3.02
CA LEU A 416 -26.72 -7.50 3.90
C LEU A 416 -25.84 -6.71 4.87
N LEU A 417 -25.76 -7.21 6.11
CA LEU A 417 -24.85 -6.65 7.13
C LEU A 417 -23.39 -6.68 6.67
N ALA A 418 -22.96 -7.73 5.97
CA ALA A 418 -21.63 -7.87 5.40
C ALA A 418 -21.27 -6.71 4.47
N SER A 419 -22.18 -6.35 3.55
CA SER A 419 -22.01 -5.25 2.60
C SER A 419 -22.03 -3.90 3.32
N HIS A 420 -22.96 -3.69 4.24
CA HIS A 420 -23.03 -2.50 5.08
C HIS A 420 -21.75 -2.29 5.90
N ARG A 421 -21.23 -3.35 6.52
CA ARG A 421 -19.97 -3.28 7.29
C ARG A 421 -18.76 -3.05 6.41
N THR A 422 -18.73 -3.63 5.22
CA THR A 422 -17.69 -3.35 4.23
C THR A 422 -17.65 -1.86 3.90
N TRP A 423 -18.78 -1.28 3.52
CA TRP A 423 -18.87 0.14 3.19
C TRP A 423 -18.54 1.05 4.37
N SER A 424 -19.14 0.78 5.54
CA SER A 424 -18.86 1.55 6.74
C SER A 424 -17.39 1.46 7.17
N SER A 425 -16.72 0.33 6.96
CA SER A 425 -15.30 0.14 7.20
C SER A 425 -14.44 0.99 6.26
N LEU A 426 -14.82 1.05 4.96
CA LEU A 426 -14.16 1.90 3.97
C LEU A 426 -14.28 3.39 4.33
N GLN A 427 -15.48 3.84 4.66
CA GLN A 427 -15.72 5.24 5.09
C GLN A 427 -14.97 5.55 6.40
N ARG A 428 -14.97 4.63 7.36
CA ARG A 428 -14.28 4.81 8.64
C ARG A 428 -12.79 4.98 8.47
N CYS A 429 -12.14 4.24 7.56
CA CYS A 429 -10.71 4.37 7.26
C CYS A 429 -10.33 5.82 6.88
N TRP A 430 -11.22 6.52 6.21
CA TRP A 430 -11.01 7.88 5.73
C TRP A 430 -11.78 8.94 6.51
N SER A 431 -12.41 8.56 7.62
CA SER A 431 -13.10 9.51 8.51
C SER A 431 -12.08 10.45 9.18
N ASN A 432 -12.53 11.66 9.53
CA ASN A 432 -11.70 12.63 10.25
C ASN A 432 -11.31 12.17 11.67
N GLN A 433 -11.97 11.15 12.18
CA GLN A 433 -11.70 10.58 13.51
C GLN A 433 -10.63 9.48 13.49
N MET A 434 -10.31 8.94 12.32
CA MET A 434 -9.34 7.86 12.17
C MET A 434 -8.14 8.26 11.31
N PHE A 435 -8.34 9.10 10.31
CA PHE A 435 -7.32 9.47 9.36
C PHE A 435 -6.19 10.27 9.98
N LEU A 436 -4.96 9.81 9.79
CA LEU A 436 -3.74 10.54 10.11
C LEU A 436 -2.84 10.61 8.88
N PRO A 437 -2.32 11.80 8.49
CA PRO A 437 -1.53 11.98 7.27
C PRO A 437 -0.36 11.01 7.10
N PRO A 438 0.45 10.70 8.12
CA PRO A 438 1.57 9.77 7.97
C PRO A 438 1.13 8.32 7.69
N LEU A 439 -0.12 7.97 8.03
CA LEU A 439 -0.69 6.63 7.85
C LEU A 439 -1.48 6.45 6.56
N ALA A 440 -1.57 7.47 5.72
CA ALA A 440 -2.35 7.46 4.48
C ALA A 440 -2.04 6.23 3.60
N HIS A 441 -0.76 5.88 3.42
CA HIS A 441 -0.33 4.72 2.65
C HIS A 441 -0.80 3.38 3.24
N ARG A 442 -0.89 3.28 4.58
CA ARG A 442 -1.38 2.08 5.27
C ARG A 442 -2.90 1.99 5.20
N LEU A 443 -3.58 3.13 5.33
CA LEU A 443 -5.04 3.21 5.21
C LEU A 443 -5.49 2.91 3.78
N TRP A 444 -4.75 3.40 2.77
CA TRP A 444 -4.99 3.03 1.38
C TRP A 444 -4.84 1.53 1.15
N ARG A 445 -3.75 0.94 1.65
CA ARG A 445 -3.57 -0.51 1.59
C ARG A 445 -4.71 -1.26 2.27
N LEU A 446 -5.16 -0.80 3.44
CA LEU A 446 -6.28 -1.39 4.16
C LEU A 446 -7.58 -1.29 3.35
N THR A 447 -7.84 -0.16 2.68
CA THR A 447 -8.97 0.02 1.77
C THR A 447 -8.99 -1.05 0.68
N LEU A 448 -7.87 -1.27 0.00
CA LEU A 448 -7.75 -2.33 -1.01
C LEU A 448 -7.88 -3.74 -0.42
N GLN A 449 -7.37 -3.96 0.78
CA GLN A 449 -7.51 -5.25 1.49
C GLN A 449 -8.97 -5.54 1.87
N ILE A 450 -9.73 -4.53 2.31
CA ILE A 450 -11.16 -4.66 2.61
C ILE A 450 -11.93 -5.06 1.34
N LEU A 451 -11.68 -4.39 0.21
CA LEU A 451 -12.33 -4.71 -1.07
C LEU A 451 -11.97 -6.12 -1.55
N ALA A 452 -10.68 -6.48 -1.46
CA ALA A 452 -10.22 -7.81 -1.82
C ALA A 452 -10.83 -8.91 -0.92
N ARG A 453 -10.92 -8.68 0.39
CA ARG A 453 -11.54 -9.63 1.33
C ARG A 453 -13.03 -9.79 1.06
N TYR A 454 -13.72 -8.70 0.75
CA TYR A 454 -15.12 -8.75 0.35
C TYR A 454 -15.31 -9.52 -0.98
N ALA A 455 -14.43 -9.34 -1.96
CA ALA A 455 -14.45 -10.12 -3.20
C ALA A 455 -14.24 -11.62 -2.94
N VAL A 456 -13.33 -11.98 -2.01
CA VAL A 456 -13.15 -13.38 -1.58
C VAL A 456 -14.41 -13.91 -0.92
N PHE A 457 -15.03 -13.14 -0.04
CA PHE A 457 -16.28 -13.52 0.61
C PHE A 457 -17.41 -13.78 -0.41
N LEU A 458 -17.55 -12.94 -1.43
CA LEU A 458 -18.53 -13.12 -2.50
C LEU A 458 -18.26 -14.40 -3.31
N LYS A 459 -16.98 -14.72 -3.55
CA LYS A 459 -16.58 -15.99 -4.18
C LYS A 459 -16.93 -17.20 -3.30
N GLU A 460 -16.62 -17.14 -2.02
CA GLU A 460 -16.99 -18.16 -1.03
C GLU A 460 -18.50 -18.34 -0.98
N LEU A 461 -19.26 -17.22 -0.99
CA LEU A 461 -20.70 -17.20 -0.99
C LEU A 461 -21.29 -17.89 -2.23
N SER A 462 -20.69 -17.68 -3.40
CA SER A 462 -21.12 -18.33 -4.65
C SER A 462 -20.94 -19.86 -4.64
N LEU A 463 -20.05 -20.38 -3.80
CA LEU A 463 -19.76 -21.81 -3.67
C LEU A 463 -20.59 -22.50 -2.59
N ARG A 464 -21.27 -21.76 -1.71
CA ARG A 464 -22.07 -22.34 -0.61
C ARG A 464 -23.31 -23.07 -1.15
N PRO A 465 -23.73 -24.17 -0.50
CA PRO A 465 -24.97 -24.87 -0.87
C PRO A 465 -26.18 -23.97 -0.58
N ILE A 466 -27.18 -24.03 -1.45
CA ILE A 466 -28.43 -23.29 -1.29
C ILE A 466 -29.36 -24.08 -0.38
N SER A 467 -30.00 -23.42 0.60
CA SER A 467 -31.03 -23.99 1.44
C SER A 467 -32.35 -23.97 0.69
N ASN A 468 -32.84 -25.09 0.26
CA ASN A 468 -34.22 -25.21 -0.24
C ASN A 468 -35.18 -25.07 0.94
N GLU A 469 -35.74 -23.87 1.15
CA GLU A 469 -36.75 -23.61 2.20
C GLU A 469 -38.05 -24.41 2.00
N SER A 470 -38.22 -25.08 0.87
CA SER A 470 -39.44 -25.77 0.49
C SER A 470 -39.75 -27.06 1.26
N THR A 471 -38.94 -27.49 2.25
CA THR A 471 -39.16 -28.78 2.97
C THR A 471 -39.40 -28.65 4.46
N LYS A 472 -39.61 -27.42 5.03
CA LYS A 472 -39.80 -27.28 6.48
C LYS A 472 -41.26 -27.27 6.97
N ASP A 473 -42.27 -27.28 6.08
CA ASP A 473 -43.68 -27.19 6.52
C ASP A 473 -44.46 -28.49 6.58
N ILE A 474 -43.83 -29.65 6.35
CA ILE A 474 -44.53 -30.96 6.46
C ILE A 474 -43.71 -31.91 7.30
N LYS A 475 -43.62 -31.68 8.61
CA LYS A 475 -43.50 -32.74 9.65
C LYS A 475 -43.63 -32.12 11.04
N LYS A 476 -44.86 -31.94 11.51
CA LYS A 476 -45.16 -32.02 12.93
C LYS A 476 -45.32 -33.50 13.27
N PRO A 477 -44.54 -34.04 14.18
CA PRO A 477 -44.96 -35.25 14.88
C PRO A 477 -45.71 -34.83 16.13
N LEU A 478 -46.92 -35.33 16.23
CA LEU A 478 -47.74 -35.26 17.42
C LEU A 478 -47.12 -36.16 18.52
N VAL A 479 -46.84 -35.49 19.60
CA VAL A 479 -46.85 -35.82 21.03
C VAL A 479 -47.16 -37.28 21.45
N THR A 480 -46.36 -37.80 22.36
CA THR A 480 -46.80 -38.02 23.76
C THR A 480 -45.73 -38.62 24.63
N GLY A 481 -45.58 -38.01 25.82
CA GLY A 481 -45.47 -38.79 27.06
C GLY A 481 -44.13 -38.89 27.77
N SER A 482 -43.90 -37.94 28.61
CA SER A 482 -43.50 -38.07 30.04
C SER A 482 -42.44 -39.08 30.49
N LYS A 483 -41.46 -38.60 31.17
CA LYS A 483 -41.07 -38.76 32.58
C LYS A 483 -39.55 -38.74 32.80
N ASP A 484 -39.22 -37.97 33.75
CA ASP A 484 -37.95 -37.73 34.44
C ASP A 484 -37.35 -38.95 35.19
N PRO A 485 -36.37 -38.69 36.05
CA PRO A 485 -34.90 -38.67 35.80
C PRO A 485 -34.18 -39.73 36.66
N SER A 486 -32.88 -39.91 36.45
CA SER A 486 -31.92 -40.15 37.55
C SER A 486 -30.53 -40.63 37.06
N VAL A 487 -29.55 -39.88 37.48
CA VAL A 487 -28.29 -40.24 38.15
C VAL A 487 -27.58 -41.53 37.74
N ALA A 488 -26.37 -41.41 37.21
CA ALA A 488 -25.19 -42.00 37.85
C ALA A 488 -23.88 -41.65 37.06
N GLN A 489 -22.90 -41.33 37.84
CA GLN A 489 -21.48 -41.19 37.53
C GLN A 489 -20.84 -42.45 36.98
N GLY A 490 -19.79 -42.30 36.22
CA GLY A 490 -18.86 -43.37 35.92
C GLY A 490 -17.76 -42.93 34.95
N ASN A 491 -16.59 -42.68 35.51
CA ASN A 491 -15.30 -42.52 34.81
C ASN A 491 -14.96 -43.73 33.95
N SER A 492 -14.36 -43.46 32.79
CA SER A 492 -13.05 -44.08 32.46
C SER A 492 -12.52 -43.51 31.12
N GLU A 493 -11.25 -43.28 31.14
CA GLU A 493 -10.31 -42.94 30.06
C GLU A 493 -10.34 -44.04 28.99
N ASP A 494 -10.21 -43.73 27.73
CA ASP A 494 -9.02 -43.96 26.92
C ASP A 494 -9.27 -43.76 25.41
N GLN A 495 -8.26 -43.15 24.76
CA GLN A 495 -7.78 -43.31 23.38
C GLN A 495 -8.66 -42.96 22.17
N GLY A 496 -8.27 -41.83 21.61
CA GLY A 496 -7.78 -41.59 20.24
C GLY A 496 -8.46 -42.26 19.06
N SER A 497 -9.22 -41.43 18.33
CA SER A 497 -9.13 -41.43 16.86
C SER A 497 -9.72 -40.12 16.36
N GLY A 498 -8.91 -39.36 15.57
CA GLY A 498 -9.30 -38.09 14.99
C GLY A 498 -10.43 -38.29 13.98
N THR A 499 -11.60 -37.89 14.38
CA THR A 499 -12.67 -37.53 13.47
C THR A 499 -12.61 -36.05 13.30
N SER A 500 -12.19 -35.61 12.12
CA SER A 500 -12.38 -34.23 11.66
C SER A 500 -13.87 -33.91 11.80
N GLU A 501 -14.22 -33.09 12.79
CA GLU A 501 -15.53 -32.47 12.87
C GLU A 501 -15.73 -31.66 11.58
N ALA A 502 -16.52 -32.18 10.68
CA ALA A 502 -17.03 -31.44 9.55
C ALA A 502 -17.85 -30.28 10.13
N LYS A 503 -17.32 -29.05 9.99
CA LYS A 503 -18.08 -27.83 10.30
C LYS A 503 -19.43 -27.91 9.63
N PRO A 504 -20.55 -27.57 10.31
CA PRO A 504 -21.87 -27.55 9.69
C PRO A 504 -21.80 -26.66 8.44
N VAL A 505 -22.12 -27.28 7.30
CA VAL A 505 -22.14 -26.56 6.02
C VAL A 505 -23.34 -25.62 6.10
N VAL A 506 -23.09 -24.35 6.31
CA VAL A 506 -24.13 -23.31 6.38
C VAL A 506 -24.64 -23.06 4.97
N SER A 507 -25.92 -23.29 4.76
CA SER A 507 -26.61 -23.07 3.49
C SER A 507 -27.07 -21.61 3.37
N VAL A 508 -27.10 -21.09 2.15
CA VAL A 508 -27.49 -19.72 1.80
C VAL A 508 -28.86 -19.74 1.10
N SER A 509 -29.74 -18.79 1.39
CA SER A 509 -31.01 -18.65 0.67
C SER A 509 -30.81 -17.93 -0.67
N SER A 510 -31.68 -18.20 -1.64
CA SER A 510 -31.66 -17.50 -2.94
C SER A 510 -31.86 -16.00 -2.78
N THR A 511 -32.69 -15.57 -1.83
CA THR A 511 -32.93 -14.15 -1.51
C THR A 511 -31.66 -13.46 -1.03
N GLN A 512 -30.84 -14.14 -0.21
CA GLN A 512 -29.56 -13.60 0.25
C GLN A 512 -28.54 -13.47 -0.89
N LEU A 513 -28.55 -14.37 -1.86
CA LEU A 513 -27.71 -14.25 -3.07
C LEU A 513 -28.13 -13.06 -3.92
N VAL A 514 -29.46 -12.81 -4.08
CA VAL A 514 -29.97 -11.63 -4.78
C VAL A 514 -29.58 -10.35 -4.06
N TYR A 515 -29.68 -10.33 -2.73
CA TYR A 515 -29.20 -9.21 -1.92
C TYR A 515 -27.71 -8.96 -2.11
N ALA A 516 -26.89 -10.01 -2.16
CA ALA A 516 -25.45 -9.89 -2.39
C ALA A 516 -25.13 -9.29 -3.76
N VAL A 517 -25.88 -9.64 -4.81
CA VAL A 517 -25.73 -9.06 -6.15
C VAL A 517 -26.14 -7.59 -6.15
N ALA A 518 -27.29 -7.25 -5.59
CA ALA A 518 -27.77 -5.87 -5.51
C ALA A 518 -26.82 -4.98 -4.68
N ASP A 519 -26.30 -5.52 -3.59
CA ASP A 519 -25.35 -4.82 -2.72
C ASP A 519 -24.00 -4.63 -3.40
N LEU A 520 -23.56 -5.58 -4.24
CA LEU A 520 -22.35 -5.45 -5.01
C LEU A 520 -22.43 -4.32 -6.03
N ASP A 521 -23.55 -4.21 -6.76
CA ASP A 521 -23.82 -3.11 -7.69
C ASP A 521 -23.80 -1.76 -6.97
N ARG A 522 -24.51 -1.66 -5.85
CA ARG A 522 -24.53 -0.43 -5.03
C ARG A 522 -23.13 -0.05 -4.51
N LEU A 523 -22.36 -1.05 -4.08
CA LEU A 523 -21.00 -0.79 -3.62
C LEU A 523 -20.13 -0.22 -4.75
N GLN A 524 -20.28 -0.76 -5.97
CA GLN A 524 -19.53 -0.26 -7.13
C GLN A 524 -19.94 1.17 -7.51
N GLU A 525 -21.22 1.50 -7.40
CA GLU A 525 -21.72 2.86 -7.62
C GLU A 525 -21.20 3.87 -6.59
N GLN A 526 -20.95 3.43 -5.34
CA GLN A 526 -20.47 4.28 -4.25
C GLN A 526 -18.94 4.43 -4.21
N LEU A 527 -18.18 3.55 -4.84
CA LEU A 527 -16.71 3.63 -4.84
C LEU A 527 -16.14 4.94 -5.43
N PRO A 528 -16.70 5.54 -6.50
CA PRO A 528 -16.29 6.88 -6.96
C PRO A 528 -16.47 7.98 -5.91
N GLU A 529 -17.56 7.95 -5.12
CA GLU A 529 -17.80 8.89 -4.02
C GLU A 529 -16.73 8.76 -2.92
N LEU A 530 -16.35 7.52 -2.60
CA LEU A 530 -15.23 7.27 -1.71
C LEU A 530 -13.94 7.91 -2.24
N LEU A 531 -13.65 7.80 -3.53
CA LEU A 531 -12.47 8.41 -4.15
C LEU A 531 -12.50 9.94 -4.00
N GLU A 532 -13.66 10.59 -4.18
CA GLU A 532 -13.82 12.03 -3.97
C GLU A 532 -13.58 12.45 -2.51
N THR A 533 -13.87 11.58 -1.53
CA THR A 533 -13.52 11.84 -0.11
C THR A 533 -12.05 11.63 0.20
N ILE A 534 -11.37 10.77 -0.55
CA ILE A 534 -9.95 10.44 -0.39
C ILE A 534 -9.04 11.51 -1.02
N LYS A 535 -9.39 12.02 -2.20
CA LYS A 535 -8.60 12.99 -2.96
C LYS A 535 -8.14 14.20 -2.13
N PRO A 536 -9.01 14.97 -1.45
CA PRO A 536 -8.59 16.15 -0.70
C PRO A 536 -7.64 15.82 0.47
N LYS A 537 -7.77 14.64 1.06
CA LYS A 537 -6.89 14.19 2.16
C LYS A 537 -5.51 13.83 1.66
N LEU A 538 -5.40 13.28 0.46
CA LEU A 538 -4.13 12.98 -0.18
C LEU A 538 -3.47 14.25 -0.75
N GLU A 539 -4.23 15.21 -1.25
CA GLU A 539 -3.74 16.52 -1.67
C GLU A 539 -3.10 17.29 -0.51
N MET A 540 -3.71 17.23 0.67
CA MET A 540 -3.13 17.82 1.89
C MET A 540 -1.73 17.29 2.23
N ILE A 541 -1.43 16.05 1.84
CA ILE A 541 -0.11 15.42 2.07
C ILE A 541 0.87 15.77 0.95
N GLY A 542 0.40 16.40 -0.14
CA GLY A 542 1.20 16.73 -1.32
C GLY A 542 1.27 15.61 -2.37
N PHE A 543 0.35 14.64 -2.31
CA PHE A 543 0.25 13.59 -3.31
C PHE A 543 -0.32 14.17 -4.62
N LYS A 544 0.32 13.87 -5.76
CA LYS A 544 -0.04 14.46 -7.06
C LYS A 544 -0.49 13.44 -8.11
N ASN A 545 -0.13 12.17 -7.91
CA ASN A 545 -0.39 11.13 -8.91
C ASN A 545 -1.71 10.38 -8.61
N PHE A 546 -2.85 11.04 -8.82
CA PHE A 546 -4.17 10.43 -8.59
C PHE A 546 -4.53 9.35 -9.60
N SER A 547 -3.92 9.34 -10.78
CA SER A 547 -4.18 8.33 -11.80
C SER A 547 -3.82 6.92 -11.32
N SER A 548 -2.74 6.77 -10.55
CA SER A 548 -2.37 5.47 -9.98
C SER A 548 -3.34 4.97 -8.90
N ILE A 549 -3.94 5.90 -8.14
CA ILE A 549 -4.95 5.57 -7.13
C ILE A 549 -6.26 5.17 -7.81
N SER A 550 -6.66 5.92 -8.84
CA SER A 550 -7.84 5.61 -9.65
C SER A 550 -7.71 4.24 -10.29
N ALA A 551 -6.56 3.96 -10.94
CA ALA A 551 -6.29 2.67 -11.57
C ALA A 551 -6.35 1.50 -10.55
N ALA A 552 -5.76 1.65 -9.36
CA ALA A 552 -5.80 0.60 -8.33
C ALA A 552 -7.23 0.37 -7.78
N LEU A 553 -8.07 1.41 -7.76
CA LEU A 553 -9.47 1.27 -7.39
C LEU A 553 -10.27 0.61 -8.52
N GLU A 554 -10.01 0.97 -9.77
CA GLU A 554 -10.59 0.33 -10.96
C GLU A 554 -10.24 -1.17 -11.02
N ASP A 555 -8.99 -1.56 -10.73
CA ASP A 555 -8.59 -2.96 -10.61
C ASP A 555 -9.39 -3.70 -9.53
N SER A 556 -9.64 -3.02 -8.40
CA SER A 556 -10.47 -3.57 -7.32
C SER A 556 -11.94 -3.70 -7.75
N GLN A 557 -12.47 -2.73 -8.49
CA GLN A 557 -13.81 -2.79 -9.08
C GLN A 557 -13.93 -3.94 -10.10
N LEU A 558 -12.93 -4.13 -10.95
CA LEU A 558 -12.88 -5.25 -11.88
C LEU A 558 -12.86 -6.60 -11.15
N SER A 559 -12.11 -6.70 -10.05
CA SER A 559 -12.08 -7.92 -9.21
C SER A 559 -13.44 -8.20 -8.56
N LEU A 560 -14.17 -7.17 -8.14
CA LEU A 560 -15.53 -7.27 -7.63
C LEU A 560 -16.53 -7.64 -8.73
N SER A 561 -16.45 -6.97 -9.89
CA SER A 561 -17.30 -7.26 -11.05
C SER A 561 -17.11 -8.70 -11.55
N ALA A 562 -15.91 -9.25 -11.44
CA ALA A 562 -15.64 -10.64 -11.79
C ALA A 562 -16.38 -11.67 -10.92
N CYS A 563 -16.89 -11.27 -9.75
CA CYS A 563 -17.72 -12.13 -8.90
C CYS A 563 -19.19 -12.17 -9.36
N MET A 564 -19.66 -11.16 -10.09
CA MET A 564 -21.04 -11.00 -10.54
C MET A 564 -21.54 -12.17 -11.39
N PRO A 565 -20.82 -12.64 -12.43
CA PRO A 565 -21.27 -13.77 -13.25
C PRO A 565 -21.46 -15.07 -12.46
N ALA A 566 -20.58 -15.31 -11.48
CA ALA A 566 -20.65 -16.51 -10.64
C ALA A 566 -21.90 -16.51 -9.74
N LEU A 567 -22.17 -15.37 -9.09
CA LEU A 567 -23.37 -15.19 -8.26
C LEU A 567 -24.64 -15.25 -9.09
N SER A 568 -24.68 -14.57 -10.23
CA SER A 568 -25.84 -14.56 -11.15
C SER A 568 -26.10 -15.97 -11.70
N SER A 569 -25.07 -16.69 -12.12
CA SER A 569 -25.20 -18.07 -12.58
C SER A 569 -25.75 -18.99 -11.48
N ARG A 570 -25.33 -18.77 -10.24
CA ARG A 570 -25.80 -19.53 -9.08
C ARG A 570 -27.29 -19.28 -8.82
N ILE A 571 -27.73 -18.03 -8.88
CA ILE A 571 -29.15 -17.65 -8.75
C ILE A 571 -29.97 -18.31 -9.87
N ILE A 572 -29.49 -18.23 -11.11
CA ILE A 572 -30.17 -18.83 -12.26
C ILE A 572 -30.28 -20.34 -12.09
N LEU A 573 -29.22 -21.02 -11.63
CA LEU A 573 -29.24 -22.45 -11.37
C LEU A 573 -30.31 -22.83 -10.30
N ASP A 574 -30.34 -22.09 -9.20
CA ASP A 574 -31.30 -22.33 -8.13
C ASP A 574 -32.76 -22.10 -8.60
N LEU A 575 -32.99 -20.99 -9.30
CA LEU A 575 -34.30 -20.72 -9.91
C LEU A 575 -34.69 -21.83 -10.90
N SER A 576 -33.76 -22.33 -11.71
CA SER A 576 -34.00 -23.41 -12.65
C SER A 576 -34.31 -24.71 -11.92
N GLU A 577 -33.56 -25.07 -10.85
CA GLU A 577 -33.80 -26.25 -10.02
C GLU A 577 -35.14 -26.19 -9.32
N SER A 578 -35.53 -24.99 -8.80
CA SER A 578 -36.84 -24.74 -8.21
C SER A 578 -37.94 -24.95 -9.25
N CYS A 579 -37.78 -24.37 -10.45
CA CYS A 579 -38.74 -24.60 -11.54
C CYS A 579 -38.84 -26.07 -11.93
N PHE A 580 -37.70 -26.75 -12.03
CA PHE A 580 -37.73 -28.20 -12.32
C PHE A 580 -38.42 -29.00 -11.21
N SER A 581 -38.30 -28.61 -9.93
CA SER A 581 -38.99 -29.27 -8.83
C SER A 581 -40.51 -29.14 -8.97
N TYR A 582 -41.00 -27.90 -9.32
CA TYR A 582 -42.44 -27.71 -9.59
C TYR A 582 -42.88 -28.47 -10.84
N LEU A 583 -42.09 -28.51 -11.90
CA LEU A 583 -42.40 -29.30 -13.09
C LEU A 583 -42.36 -30.80 -12.82
N LYS A 584 -41.48 -31.27 -11.93
CA LYS A 584 -41.50 -32.68 -11.45
C LYS A 584 -42.82 -33.00 -10.75
N SER A 585 -43.37 -32.07 -9.94
CA SER A 585 -44.68 -32.24 -9.31
C SER A 585 -45.77 -32.40 -10.33
N ALA A 586 -45.70 -31.69 -11.47
CA ALA A 586 -46.64 -31.86 -12.58
C ALA A 586 -46.60 -33.25 -13.21
N LEU A 587 -45.49 -33.99 -13.11
CA LEU A 587 -45.41 -35.41 -13.52
C LEU A 587 -46.25 -36.38 -12.69
N GLU A 588 -46.57 -35.99 -11.47
CA GLU A 588 -47.42 -36.80 -10.60
C GLU A 588 -48.90 -36.72 -11.00
N VAL A 589 -49.29 -35.62 -11.69
CA VAL A 589 -50.64 -35.46 -12.22
C VAL A 589 -51.02 -36.58 -13.20
N PRO A 590 -50.22 -36.96 -14.22
CA PRO A 590 -50.49 -38.13 -15.04
C PRO A 590 -50.53 -39.46 -14.25
N ARG A 591 -49.73 -39.54 -13.18
CA ARG A 591 -49.74 -40.75 -12.29
C ARG A 591 -51.03 -40.84 -11.50
N LEU A 592 -51.50 -39.75 -10.93
CA LEU A 592 -52.76 -39.69 -10.20
C LEU A 592 -53.93 -40.00 -11.12
N TYR A 593 -53.93 -39.46 -12.32
CA TYR A 593 -55.05 -39.69 -13.27
C TYR A 593 -54.97 -41.00 -14.05
N ARG A 594 -53.75 -41.48 -14.34
CA ARG A 594 -53.53 -42.68 -15.20
C ARG A 594 -52.87 -43.85 -14.49
N ARG A 595 -52.55 -43.74 -13.20
CA ARG A 595 -51.83 -44.76 -12.40
C ARG A 595 -50.57 -45.29 -13.06
N THR A 596 -49.77 -44.40 -13.73
CA THR A 596 -48.52 -44.76 -14.39
C THR A 596 -47.33 -44.49 -13.49
N ASN A 597 -46.30 -45.37 -13.48
CA ASN A 597 -45.12 -45.30 -12.63
C ASN A 597 -43.90 -44.64 -13.30
N LYS A 598 -44.11 -43.78 -14.34
CA LYS A 598 -42.98 -43.15 -15.07
C LYS A 598 -42.62 -41.81 -14.46
N TYR A 599 -41.34 -41.65 -14.18
CA TYR A 599 -40.73 -40.37 -13.70
C TYR A 599 -40.03 -39.68 -14.84
N TYR A 600 -40.05 -38.33 -14.81
CA TYR A 600 -39.35 -37.49 -15.76
C TYR A 600 -38.56 -36.42 -15.02
N GLU A 601 -37.32 -36.22 -15.41
CA GLU A 601 -36.40 -35.30 -14.74
C GLU A 601 -36.44 -33.91 -15.31
N THR A 602 -36.90 -33.73 -16.56
CA THR A 602 -36.94 -32.46 -17.29
C THR A 602 -38.29 -32.27 -17.99
N VAL A 603 -38.60 -31.00 -18.35
CA VAL A 603 -39.79 -30.67 -19.14
C VAL A 603 -39.80 -31.44 -20.47
N SER A 604 -38.64 -31.60 -21.11
CA SER A 604 -38.46 -32.36 -22.34
C SER A 604 -38.91 -33.83 -22.16
N ASP A 605 -38.55 -34.45 -21.03
CA ASP A 605 -38.90 -35.83 -20.70
C ASP A 605 -40.41 -35.96 -20.42
N VAL A 606 -41.01 -34.96 -19.77
CA VAL A 606 -42.46 -34.88 -19.57
C VAL A 606 -43.17 -34.84 -20.89
N LEU A 607 -42.83 -33.93 -21.76
CA LEU A 607 -43.47 -33.75 -23.08
C LEU A 607 -43.26 -34.97 -23.98
N SER A 608 -42.05 -35.55 -23.98
CA SER A 608 -41.75 -36.81 -24.70
C SER A 608 -42.66 -37.96 -24.25
N SER A 609 -42.94 -38.03 -22.93
CA SER A 609 -43.79 -39.06 -22.37
C SER A 609 -45.26 -38.85 -22.66
N VAL A 610 -45.71 -37.60 -22.62
CA VAL A 610 -47.08 -37.26 -23.04
C VAL A 610 -47.28 -37.65 -24.50
N ARG A 611 -46.33 -37.35 -25.40
CA ARG A 611 -46.37 -37.74 -26.80
C ARG A 611 -46.42 -39.27 -26.98
N LYS A 612 -45.56 -40.01 -26.28
CA LYS A 612 -45.58 -41.52 -26.32
C LYS A 612 -46.89 -42.07 -25.80
N MET A 613 -47.51 -41.48 -24.81
CA MET A 613 -48.83 -41.91 -24.32
C MET A 613 -49.94 -41.64 -25.32
N GLU A 614 -49.92 -40.47 -25.97
CA GLU A 614 -50.87 -40.16 -27.06
C GLU A 614 -50.76 -41.14 -28.22
N GLU A 615 -49.54 -41.45 -28.68
CA GLU A 615 -49.33 -42.45 -29.71
C GLU A 615 -49.86 -43.86 -29.30
N SER A 616 -49.63 -44.25 -28.02
CA SER A 616 -50.11 -45.47 -27.47
C SER A 616 -51.65 -45.50 -27.40
N LEU A 617 -52.26 -44.38 -26.98
CA LEU A 617 -53.73 -44.24 -26.98
C LEU A 617 -54.32 -44.21 -28.40
N LYS A 618 -53.66 -43.53 -29.37
CA LYS A 618 -54.05 -43.61 -30.76
C LYS A 618 -53.99 -45.07 -31.29
N ARG A 619 -52.95 -45.78 -30.96
CA ARG A 619 -52.84 -47.25 -31.33
C ARG A 619 -53.92 -48.13 -30.67
N LEU A 620 -54.22 -47.88 -29.39
CA LEU A 620 -55.29 -48.59 -28.66
C LEU A 620 -56.67 -48.19 -29.22
N LYS A 621 -56.93 -46.94 -29.55
CA LYS A 621 -58.17 -46.52 -30.23
C LYS A 621 -58.31 -47.13 -31.63
N GLN A 622 -57.22 -47.29 -32.38
CA GLN A 622 -57.17 -47.98 -33.65
C GLN A 622 -57.40 -49.51 -33.51
N ALA A 623 -56.80 -50.14 -32.48
CA ALA A 623 -57.01 -51.55 -32.18
C ALA A 623 -58.45 -51.85 -31.73
N ARG A 624 -59.06 -50.86 -30.96
CA ARG A 624 -60.49 -50.98 -30.56
C ARG A 624 -61.45 -50.73 -31.76
N ARG A 625 -61.05 -50.01 -32.79
CA ARG A 625 -61.88 -49.83 -34.02
C ARG A 625 -61.84 -51.04 -34.91
N ALA A 626 -60.93 -52.00 -34.67
CA ALA A 626 -60.85 -53.25 -35.40
C ALA A 626 -61.75 -54.37 -34.84
N THR A 627 -62.48 -54.15 -33.69
CA THR A 627 -63.46 -55.04 -33.14
C THR A 627 -64.85 -54.42 -33.21
N PRO A 628 -65.83 -54.97 -33.94
CA PRO A 628 -67.18 -54.38 -34.08
C PRO A 628 -68.03 -54.78 -32.85
N THR A 629 -68.18 -53.79 -31.93
CA THR A 629 -69.30 -53.88 -30.94
C THR A 629 -69.69 -52.45 -30.54
N ASN A 630 -70.95 -52.15 -30.79
CA ASN A 630 -71.87 -51.05 -30.44
C ASN A 630 -71.34 -49.71 -29.83
N PRO A 631 -71.82 -48.58 -30.35
CA PRO A 631 -71.48 -47.23 -29.82
C PRO A 631 -72.35 -46.89 -28.62
N GLY A 632 -71.74 -46.80 -27.42
CA GLY A 632 -72.31 -46.10 -26.30
C GLY A 632 -71.96 -44.56 -26.40
N PRO A 633 -72.82 -43.69 -25.90
CA PRO A 633 -72.70 -42.25 -26.15
C PRO A 633 -71.43 -41.61 -25.50
N SER A 634 -70.60 -41.07 -26.33
CA SER A 634 -69.44 -40.28 -25.91
C SER A 634 -69.92 -38.95 -25.33
N GLY A 635 -69.73 -38.79 -24.04
CA GLY A 635 -69.90 -37.52 -23.35
C GLY A 635 -68.80 -36.53 -23.59
N SER A 636 -69.19 -35.31 -23.75
CA SER A 636 -68.52 -34.02 -23.55
C SER A 636 -67.12 -33.84 -24.17
N GLY A 637 -67.02 -32.90 -25.11
CA GLY A 637 -65.81 -32.31 -25.63
C GLY A 637 -65.04 -31.54 -24.57
N GLY A 638 -64.35 -32.25 -23.70
CA GLY A 638 -63.38 -31.69 -22.77
C GLY A 638 -61.95 -31.92 -23.28
N MET A 639 -61.13 -30.93 -23.14
CA MET A 639 -59.68 -31.00 -23.45
C MET A 639 -59.05 -32.23 -22.83
N SER A 640 -58.21 -32.89 -23.56
CA SER A 640 -57.44 -34.07 -23.09
C SER A 640 -56.58 -33.74 -21.85
N ASP A 641 -56.45 -34.69 -20.93
CA ASP A 641 -55.58 -34.47 -19.75
C ASP A 641 -54.11 -34.21 -20.18
N ASP A 642 -53.67 -34.72 -21.31
CA ASP A 642 -52.38 -34.49 -21.90
C ASP A 642 -52.22 -33.04 -22.42
N ASP A 643 -53.27 -32.49 -22.97
CA ASP A 643 -53.30 -31.10 -23.43
C ASP A 643 -53.35 -30.12 -22.27
N LYS A 644 -54.07 -30.46 -21.18
CA LYS A 644 -54.02 -29.68 -19.93
C LYS A 644 -52.62 -29.63 -19.34
N ILE A 645 -51.88 -30.76 -19.35
CA ILE A 645 -50.50 -30.80 -18.86
C ILE A 645 -49.60 -29.91 -19.74
N ARG A 646 -49.75 -29.96 -21.07
CA ARG A 646 -48.97 -29.08 -21.98
C ARG A 646 -49.27 -27.62 -21.75
N LEU A 647 -50.51 -27.24 -21.59
CA LEU A 647 -50.95 -25.88 -21.30
C LEU A 647 -50.42 -25.39 -19.94
N GLN A 648 -50.54 -26.25 -18.90
CA GLN A 648 -50.00 -25.89 -17.57
C GLN A 648 -48.51 -25.64 -17.59
N LEU A 649 -47.74 -26.48 -18.27
CA LEU A 649 -46.31 -26.31 -18.41
C LEU A 649 -45.95 -25.01 -19.17
N ALA A 650 -46.78 -24.62 -20.16
CA ALA A 650 -46.61 -23.37 -20.86
C ALA A 650 -46.84 -22.16 -19.93
N LEU A 651 -47.92 -22.18 -19.15
CA LEU A 651 -48.24 -21.12 -18.18
C LEU A 651 -47.15 -21.01 -17.08
N ASP A 652 -46.60 -22.13 -16.62
CA ASP A 652 -45.60 -22.16 -15.58
C ASP A 652 -44.28 -21.50 -16.10
N VAL A 653 -43.90 -21.79 -17.36
CA VAL A 653 -42.69 -21.19 -17.99
C VAL A 653 -42.91 -19.73 -18.32
N ASP A 654 -44.09 -19.32 -18.79
CA ASP A 654 -44.44 -17.91 -19.04
C ASP A 654 -44.38 -17.12 -17.72
N TYR A 655 -44.98 -17.66 -16.63
CA TYR A 655 -44.91 -17.06 -15.29
C TYR A 655 -43.46 -16.92 -14.80
N LEU A 656 -42.63 -17.96 -15.01
CA LEU A 656 -41.21 -17.87 -14.68
C LEU A 656 -40.52 -16.72 -15.44
N GLY A 657 -40.82 -16.56 -16.72
CA GLY A 657 -40.32 -15.45 -17.54
C GLY A 657 -40.70 -14.09 -16.99
N GLU A 658 -41.96 -13.92 -16.54
CA GLU A 658 -42.42 -12.67 -15.89
C GLU A 658 -41.68 -12.42 -14.57
N GLN A 659 -41.47 -13.44 -13.74
CA GLN A 659 -40.72 -13.25 -12.49
C GLN A 659 -39.25 -12.88 -12.72
N ILE A 660 -38.61 -13.46 -13.73
CA ILE A 660 -37.26 -13.09 -14.16
C ILE A 660 -37.18 -11.64 -14.58
N GLN A 661 -38.18 -11.14 -15.35
CA GLN A 661 -38.27 -9.73 -15.74
C GLN A 661 -38.46 -8.80 -14.54
N LYS A 662 -39.27 -9.19 -13.53
CA LYS A 662 -39.45 -8.42 -12.29
C LYS A 662 -38.17 -8.31 -11.48
N LEU A 663 -37.24 -9.26 -11.62
CA LEU A 663 -35.92 -9.20 -11.03
C LEU A 663 -34.93 -8.31 -11.81
N GLY A 664 -35.38 -7.65 -12.90
CA GLY A 664 -34.55 -6.76 -13.71
C GLY A 664 -33.66 -7.50 -14.74
N LEU A 665 -33.84 -8.83 -14.88
CA LEU A 665 -33.07 -9.64 -15.84
C LEU A 665 -33.88 -9.82 -17.12
N GLN A 666 -33.19 -9.78 -18.27
CA GLN A 666 -33.85 -10.18 -19.52
C GLN A 666 -33.83 -11.70 -19.66
N ALA A 667 -35.01 -12.29 -19.84
CA ALA A 667 -35.16 -13.75 -19.99
C ALA A 667 -34.30 -14.32 -21.17
N LYS A 668 -33.97 -13.49 -22.15
CA LYS A 668 -33.11 -13.84 -23.31
C LYS A 668 -31.63 -14.06 -22.92
N ASP A 669 -31.19 -13.43 -21.84
CA ASP A 669 -29.80 -13.51 -21.40
C ASP A 669 -29.51 -14.78 -20.58
N ILE A 670 -30.56 -15.51 -20.20
CA ILE A 670 -30.43 -16.75 -19.46
C ILE A 670 -30.24 -17.91 -20.44
N ARG A 671 -29.07 -18.52 -20.43
CA ARG A 671 -28.59 -19.50 -21.41
C ARG A 671 -29.58 -20.62 -21.81
N SER A 672 -30.36 -21.11 -20.85
CA SER A 672 -31.29 -22.24 -21.04
C SER A 672 -32.76 -21.81 -21.21
N PHE A 673 -33.12 -20.58 -20.88
CA PHE A 673 -34.50 -20.13 -20.86
C PHE A 673 -35.12 -20.03 -22.28
N PRO A 674 -34.45 -19.49 -23.29
CA PRO A 674 -35.00 -19.43 -24.65
C PRO A 674 -35.33 -20.84 -25.21
N ALA A 675 -34.42 -21.80 -24.99
CA ALA A 675 -34.64 -23.18 -25.43
C ALA A 675 -35.84 -23.86 -24.70
N LEU A 676 -35.97 -23.58 -23.39
CA LEU A 676 -37.10 -24.07 -22.59
C LEU A 676 -38.43 -23.44 -23.07
N ALA A 677 -38.43 -22.13 -23.30
CA ALA A 677 -39.62 -21.39 -23.77
C ALA A 677 -40.08 -21.88 -25.16
N GLU A 678 -39.14 -22.12 -26.07
CA GLU A 678 -39.42 -22.64 -27.41
C GLU A 678 -40.01 -24.06 -27.36
N LEU A 679 -39.41 -24.93 -26.52
CA LEU A 679 -39.86 -26.30 -26.33
C LEU A 679 -41.31 -26.37 -25.79
N VAL A 680 -41.65 -25.49 -24.86
CA VAL A 680 -42.98 -25.44 -24.23
C VAL A 680 -43.99 -24.77 -25.13
N ALA A 681 -43.60 -23.72 -25.90
CA ALA A 681 -44.44 -23.08 -26.90
C ALA A 681 -44.85 -24.09 -28.00
N ALA A 682 -43.91 -24.86 -28.52
CA ALA A 682 -44.19 -25.94 -29.46
C ALA A 682 -45.19 -26.95 -28.94
N ALA A 683 -45.11 -27.28 -27.64
CA ALA A 683 -46.05 -28.19 -26.98
C ALA A 683 -47.46 -27.57 -26.80
N ARG A 684 -47.53 -26.26 -26.50
CA ARG A 684 -48.80 -25.52 -26.43
C ARG A 684 -49.49 -25.49 -27.77
N ASP A 685 -48.77 -25.16 -28.86
CA ASP A 685 -49.35 -25.07 -30.19
C ASP A 685 -49.86 -26.45 -30.67
N GLN A 686 -49.27 -27.55 -30.24
CA GLN A 686 -49.82 -28.88 -30.49
C GLN A 686 -51.16 -29.13 -29.74
N ALA A 687 -51.25 -28.65 -28.50
CA ALA A 687 -52.50 -28.76 -27.72
C ALA A 687 -53.66 -27.87 -28.24
N THR A 688 -53.33 -26.72 -28.86
CA THR A 688 -54.31 -25.83 -29.44
C THR A 688 -54.71 -26.21 -30.89
N ALA A 689 -53.84 -26.88 -31.64
CA ALA A 689 -54.08 -27.33 -33.02
C ALA A 689 -55.08 -28.51 -33.11
N GLU A 690 -55.32 -29.26 -32.04
CA GLU A 690 -56.23 -30.41 -31.99
C GLU A 690 -57.64 -30.03 -31.50
N GLN A 691 -57.98 -28.74 -31.33
CA GLN A 691 -59.34 -28.28 -31.13
C GLN A 691 -60.00 -27.99 -32.48
N PRO A 692 -61.14 -28.68 -32.84
CA PRO A 692 -61.84 -28.43 -34.10
C PRO A 692 -62.59 -27.09 -34.09
#